data_88545853c8a1f844626f91c5d6e4f158
#
_entry.id   88545853c8a1f844626f91c5d6e4f158
#
_cell.length_a   1.000
_cell.length_b   1.000
_cell.length_c   1.000
_cell.angle_alpha   90.00
_cell.angle_beta   90.00
_cell.angle_gamma   90.00
#
_symmetry.space_group_name_H-M   'P 1'
#
loop_
_entity.id
_entity.type
_entity.pdbx_description
1 polymer ?
#
loop_
_entity_poly.entity_id
_entity_poly.type
_entity_poly.pdbx_seq_one_letter_code
_entity_poly.pdbx_strand_id
1 'polypeptide(L)'
;MIQFPYPRLNLIFDALLTQTLPQQELAQRFDVSTRTIRTDISALNDTLAHYGAQLLLRRGEGYYIDIYDQQRYSNITQQTQQMKQSPRSVKDRVTHLMLRLLNQQDGCKLDDLANQWFVSRTCLQADMTEVRELFQSYHLEIDSKPHYGLFVFGKESSIRACIAHILFQFKASDPTFINLCELFYPECDFTQLEQPLLTAMQQHSINLTDEGLHQLTVYCGVAISRLKRGLGCDQTPCANVPSNALAAAEEIAALMASETQTTIDPFEINHLAIQIAARRVTGIKHWYVENRNDSDADAFIDHLLVFINDHFNYNLLNDPQLKHDLLAHVHPMLLRVEHQITIANPLAEHIKRYYPLAYDMTVGAVSSWDGRQIPDGEISFLVMHIGVGIERNYVQKNERQPTVLLVCDSGTSVIRMLESQLLKAIPQLVIHKMHSIREYDALHEVTEDFVVSTEKLAVKNKPTMEFSPIASTFQLEQLNKLVHENRNHINALGKFFQPSFFSRIETPMTQHQLFAQLSAELEAKGIVPSHFHPSVIERENITSTMLGEGIAIPHSLGLCAKQSAVYTVLAPQGIEWGEGKRAYVIFLFAINKDDYEEAMGLYDLFVTLMKSKAVDQLLKCHSFEHFTHVANECWNSCKKDW
;
A
#
# COMPACT_ATOMS: atom_id res chain seq x y z
N MET A 1 -23.79 -15.87 -30.72
CA MET A 1 -23.04 -16.31 -29.54
C MET A 1 -22.70 -17.77 -29.76
N ILE A 2 -21.41 -18.13 -29.94
CA ILE A 2 -21.07 -19.54 -29.77
C ILE A 2 -21.22 -19.80 -28.28
N GLN A 3 -22.34 -20.33 -27.87
CA GLN A 3 -22.47 -20.92 -26.55
C GLN A 3 -21.89 -22.33 -26.61
N PHE A 4 -20.63 -22.46 -26.25
CA PHE A 4 -20.13 -23.79 -26.00
C PHE A 4 -20.83 -24.34 -24.74
N PRO A 5 -21.18 -25.62 -24.72
CA PRO A 5 -21.93 -26.24 -23.63
C PRO A 5 -21.32 -26.05 -22.22
N TYR A 6 -19.99 -25.85 -22.12
CA TYR A 6 -19.31 -25.60 -20.85
C TYR A 6 -17.97 -24.85 -21.05
N PRO A 7 -17.44 -24.15 -20.00
CA PRO A 7 -16.33 -23.21 -20.12
C PRO A 7 -15.01 -23.78 -20.68
N ARG A 8 -14.69 -25.07 -20.42
CA ARG A 8 -13.47 -25.70 -20.91
C ARG A 8 -13.38 -25.74 -22.43
N LEU A 9 -14.49 -25.84 -23.14
CA LEU A 9 -14.50 -25.82 -24.59
C LEU A 9 -14.03 -24.50 -25.17
N ASN A 10 -14.32 -23.37 -24.53
CA ASN A 10 -13.78 -22.08 -24.91
C ASN A 10 -12.24 -22.07 -24.82
N LEU A 11 -11.70 -22.59 -23.72
CA LEU A 11 -10.26 -22.63 -23.49
C LEU A 11 -9.53 -23.53 -24.49
N ILE A 12 -10.13 -24.67 -24.85
CA ILE A 12 -9.58 -25.58 -25.87
C ILE A 12 -9.63 -24.90 -27.26
N PHE A 13 -10.74 -24.26 -27.59
CA PHE A 13 -10.90 -23.52 -28.85
C PHE A 13 -9.89 -22.39 -28.96
N ASP A 14 -9.74 -21.56 -27.93
CA ASP A 14 -8.76 -20.46 -27.89
C ASP A 14 -7.31 -20.97 -28.05
N ALA A 15 -6.96 -22.10 -27.44
CA ALA A 15 -5.64 -22.72 -27.58
C ALA A 15 -5.37 -23.19 -29.02
N LEU A 16 -6.40 -23.69 -29.71
CA LEU A 16 -6.29 -24.20 -31.08
C LEU A 16 -6.40 -23.10 -32.16
N LEU A 17 -6.80 -21.86 -31.78
CA LEU A 17 -6.78 -20.71 -32.70
C LEU A 17 -5.37 -20.31 -33.13
N THR A 18 -4.39 -20.49 -32.24
CA THR A 18 -3.02 -20.00 -32.44
C THR A 18 -2.02 -21.09 -32.81
N GLN A 19 -2.33 -22.37 -32.52
CA GLN A 19 -1.38 -23.47 -32.67
C GLN A 19 -2.07 -24.83 -32.83
N THR A 20 -1.40 -25.74 -33.54
CA THR A 20 -1.81 -27.14 -33.62
C THR A 20 -1.31 -27.88 -32.38
N LEU A 21 -2.18 -28.58 -31.65
CA LEU A 21 -1.84 -29.22 -30.38
C LEU A 21 -2.17 -30.71 -30.37
N PRO A 22 -1.22 -31.56 -29.94
CA PRO A 22 -1.45 -32.99 -29.75
C PRO A 22 -2.48 -33.27 -28.66
N GLN A 23 -3.25 -34.35 -28.80
CA GLN A 23 -4.28 -34.72 -27.82
C GLN A 23 -3.72 -34.92 -26.40
N GLN A 24 -2.49 -35.43 -26.28
CA GLN A 24 -1.85 -35.62 -24.98
C GLN A 24 -1.50 -34.27 -24.32
N GLU A 25 -1.06 -33.30 -25.10
CA GLU A 25 -0.73 -31.96 -24.62
C GLU A 25 -1.99 -31.20 -24.18
N LEU A 26 -3.08 -31.29 -24.94
CA LEU A 26 -4.39 -30.75 -24.51
C LEU A 26 -4.86 -31.42 -23.20
N ALA A 27 -4.68 -32.72 -23.05
CA ALA A 27 -5.05 -33.43 -21.83
C ALA A 27 -4.25 -32.94 -20.60
N GLN A 28 -2.94 -32.74 -20.76
CA GLN A 28 -2.06 -32.21 -19.72
C GLN A 28 -2.39 -30.74 -19.39
N ARG A 29 -2.56 -29.91 -20.41
CA ARG A 29 -2.81 -28.46 -20.24
C ARG A 29 -4.09 -28.16 -19.50
N PHE A 30 -5.13 -29.00 -19.67
CA PHE A 30 -6.44 -28.79 -19.05
C PHE A 30 -6.75 -29.78 -17.91
N ASP A 31 -5.74 -30.53 -17.48
CA ASP A 31 -5.81 -31.51 -16.38
C ASP A 31 -7.00 -32.49 -16.51
N VAL A 32 -7.13 -33.11 -17.70
CA VAL A 32 -8.19 -34.05 -18.00
C VAL A 32 -7.64 -35.26 -18.75
N SER A 33 -8.44 -36.36 -18.81
CA SER A 33 -8.06 -37.53 -19.57
C SER A 33 -8.09 -37.27 -21.07
N THR A 34 -7.28 -38.01 -21.85
CA THR A 34 -7.34 -37.99 -23.31
C THR A 34 -8.70 -38.42 -23.86
N ARG A 35 -9.45 -39.25 -23.11
CA ARG A 35 -10.85 -39.59 -23.41
C ARG A 35 -11.75 -38.38 -23.30
N THR A 36 -11.58 -37.57 -22.25
CA THR A 36 -12.33 -36.33 -22.04
C THR A 36 -12.06 -35.35 -23.17
N ILE A 37 -10.79 -35.18 -23.60
CA ILE A 37 -10.45 -34.32 -24.73
C ILE A 37 -11.15 -34.75 -26.01
N ARG A 38 -11.26 -36.06 -26.29
CA ARG A 38 -12.01 -36.54 -27.48
C ARG A 38 -13.48 -36.13 -27.43
N THR A 39 -14.10 -36.25 -26.26
CA THR A 39 -15.47 -35.81 -26.06
C THR A 39 -15.61 -34.30 -26.26
N ASP A 40 -14.66 -33.52 -25.72
CA ASP A 40 -14.60 -32.08 -25.87
C ASP A 40 -14.42 -31.65 -27.34
N ILE A 41 -13.53 -32.31 -28.09
CA ILE A 41 -13.32 -32.07 -29.52
C ILE A 41 -14.58 -32.39 -30.32
N SER A 42 -15.31 -33.49 -29.99
CA SER A 42 -16.57 -33.79 -30.64
C SER A 42 -17.63 -32.69 -30.39
N ALA A 43 -17.77 -32.24 -29.14
CA ALA A 43 -18.70 -31.18 -28.79
C ALA A 43 -18.32 -29.82 -29.44
N LEU A 44 -17.01 -29.55 -29.59
CA LEU A 44 -16.51 -28.40 -30.34
C LEU A 44 -16.88 -28.50 -31.81
N ASN A 45 -16.68 -29.68 -32.44
CA ASN A 45 -17.03 -29.88 -33.84
C ASN A 45 -18.52 -29.71 -34.12
N ASP A 46 -19.39 -30.24 -33.23
CA ASP A 46 -20.84 -30.08 -33.36
C ASP A 46 -21.23 -28.57 -33.36
N THR A 47 -20.51 -27.78 -32.57
CA THR A 47 -20.75 -26.34 -32.53
C THR A 47 -20.14 -25.60 -33.73
N LEU A 48 -18.88 -25.89 -34.06
CA LEU A 48 -18.13 -25.23 -35.16
C LEU A 48 -18.73 -25.50 -36.55
N ALA A 49 -19.37 -26.63 -36.75
CA ALA A 49 -20.03 -26.95 -38.01
C ALA A 49 -21.11 -25.92 -38.41
N HIS A 50 -21.79 -25.31 -37.44
CA HIS A 50 -22.76 -24.25 -37.71
C HIS A 50 -22.11 -22.95 -38.23
N TYR A 51 -20.80 -22.83 -38.03
CA TYR A 51 -20.03 -21.64 -38.37
C TYR A 51 -19.02 -21.86 -39.50
N GLY A 52 -19.11 -23.01 -40.20
CA GLY A 52 -18.25 -23.28 -41.36
C GLY A 52 -16.82 -23.64 -41.02
N ALA A 53 -16.59 -24.22 -39.84
CA ALA A 53 -15.28 -24.71 -39.41
C ALA A 53 -15.40 -26.07 -38.71
N GLN A 54 -14.27 -26.80 -38.62
CA GLN A 54 -14.16 -28.08 -37.93
C GLN A 54 -12.76 -28.26 -37.36
N LEU A 55 -12.63 -29.09 -36.33
CA LEU A 55 -11.35 -29.51 -35.79
C LEU A 55 -10.95 -30.84 -36.46
N LEU A 56 -9.82 -30.82 -37.13
CA LEU A 56 -9.24 -32.02 -37.75
C LEU A 56 -7.97 -32.43 -37.04
N LEU A 57 -7.72 -33.73 -37.04
CA LEU A 57 -6.49 -34.32 -36.48
C LEU A 57 -5.47 -34.53 -37.62
N ARG A 58 -4.33 -33.81 -37.54
CA ARG A 58 -3.17 -34.07 -38.40
C ARG A 58 -2.26 -35.08 -37.73
N ARG A 59 -2.03 -36.19 -38.39
CA ARG A 59 -1.25 -37.33 -37.83
C ARG A 59 0.18 -36.87 -37.51
N GLY A 60 0.57 -36.97 -36.26
CA GLY A 60 1.90 -36.56 -35.76
C GLY A 60 2.00 -35.10 -35.27
N GLU A 61 1.05 -34.23 -35.58
CA GLU A 61 1.08 -32.82 -35.21
C GLU A 61 0.01 -32.46 -34.15
N GLY A 62 -1.22 -32.98 -34.30
CA GLY A 62 -2.31 -32.70 -33.36
C GLY A 62 -3.59 -32.15 -34.01
N TYR A 63 -4.48 -31.63 -33.17
CA TYR A 63 -5.72 -31.00 -33.63
C TYR A 63 -5.46 -29.59 -34.10
N TYR A 64 -6.11 -29.22 -35.21
CA TYR A 64 -6.11 -27.85 -35.77
C TYR A 64 -7.52 -27.50 -36.27
N ILE A 65 -7.78 -26.18 -36.45
CA ILE A 65 -9.04 -25.70 -36.99
C ILE A 65 -8.94 -25.65 -38.53
N ASP A 66 -9.83 -26.35 -39.18
CA ASP A 66 -10.04 -26.32 -40.62
C ASP A 66 -11.28 -25.50 -40.97
N ILE A 67 -11.09 -24.43 -41.76
CA ILE A 67 -12.15 -23.49 -42.12
C ILE A 67 -12.58 -23.77 -43.55
N TYR A 68 -13.78 -24.32 -43.74
CA TYR A 68 -14.31 -24.63 -45.05
C TYR A 68 -15.33 -23.60 -45.58
N ASP A 69 -15.82 -22.68 -44.70
CA ASP A 69 -16.66 -21.53 -45.09
C ASP A 69 -16.15 -20.26 -44.41
N GLN A 70 -15.34 -19.51 -45.14
CA GLN A 70 -14.69 -18.30 -44.63
C GLN A 70 -15.68 -17.18 -44.27
N GLN A 71 -16.82 -17.08 -44.98
CA GLN A 71 -17.84 -16.05 -44.66
C GLN A 71 -18.55 -16.36 -43.32
N ARG A 72 -18.92 -17.59 -43.08
CA ARG A 72 -19.52 -17.98 -41.80
C ARG A 72 -18.53 -17.91 -40.66
N TYR A 73 -17.27 -18.27 -40.90
CA TYR A 73 -16.23 -18.23 -39.88
C TYR A 73 -15.81 -16.81 -39.51
N SER A 74 -15.79 -15.86 -40.44
CA SER A 74 -15.47 -14.46 -40.14
C SER A 74 -16.47 -13.84 -39.16
N ASN A 75 -17.71 -14.29 -39.15
CA ASN A 75 -18.70 -13.87 -38.16
C ASN A 75 -18.34 -14.35 -36.72
N ILE A 76 -17.67 -15.50 -36.60
CA ILE A 76 -17.13 -15.99 -35.31
C ILE A 76 -16.00 -15.08 -34.84
N THR A 77 -15.03 -14.79 -35.71
CA THR A 77 -13.84 -14.02 -35.35
C THR A 77 -14.21 -12.61 -34.93
N GLN A 78 -15.15 -11.98 -35.61
CA GLN A 78 -15.69 -10.69 -35.21
C GLN A 78 -16.43 -10.74 -33.86
N GLN A 79 -17.27 -11.74 -33.64
CA GLN A 79 -17.99 -11.91 -32.37
C GLN A 79 -17.03 -12.28 -31.21
N THR A 80 -16.01 -13.10 -31.48
CA THR A 80 -15.02 -13.48 -30.47
C THR A 80 -14.08 -12.30 -30.14
N GLN A 81 -13.74 -11.45 -31.11
CA GLN A 81 -13.02 -10.20 -30.85
C GLN A 81 -13.86 -9.21 -30.07
N GLN A 82 -15.15 -9.05 -30.38
CA GLN A 82 -16.05 -8.22 -29.59
C GLN A 82 -16.23 -8.75 -28.15
N MET A 83 -16.25 -10.07 -27.95
CA MET A 83 -16.30 -10.66 -26.60
C MET A 83 -14.99 -10.52 -25.82
N LYS A 84 -13.83 -10.56 -26.48
CA LYS A 84 -12.54 -10.23 -25.85
C LYS A 84 -12.46 -8.77 -25.40
N GLN A 85 -13.22 -7.90 -26.05
CA GLN A 85 -13.30 -6.47 -25.77
C GLN A 85 -14.41 -6.10 -24.75
N SER A 86 -15.28 -7.04 -24.35
CA SER A 86 -16.32 -6.79 -23.37
C SER A 86 -15.78 -7.01 -21.95
N PRO A 87 -16.05 -6.08 -21.03
CA PRO A 87 -15.59 -6.19 -19.64
C PRO A 87 -16.22 -7.41 -18.96
N ARG A 88 -15.42 -8.19 -18.21
CA ARG A 88 -15.82 -9.46 -17.62
C ARG A 88 -16.18 -9.36 -16.14
N SER A 89 -15.64 -8.40 -15.43
CA SER A 89 -15.91 -8.15 -14.01
C SER A 89 -16.53 -6.78 -13.81
N VAL A 90 -17.02 -6.49 -12.60
CA VAL A 90 -17.49 -5.16 -12.23
C VAL A 90 -16.36 -4.13 -12.40
N LYS A 91 -15.17 -4.45 -11.88
CA LYS A 91 -14.01 -3.58 -11.98
C LYS A 91 -13.62 -3.29 -13.43
N ASP A 92 -13.57 -4.31 -14.29
CA ASP A 92 -13.28 -4.11 -15.73
C ASP A 92 -14.35 -3.24 -16.38
N ARG A 93 -15.62 -3.43 -16.02
CA ARG A 93 -16.74 -2.67 -16.59
C ARG A 93 -16.69 -1.20 -16.20
N VAL A 94 -16.40 -0.91 -14.94
CA VAL A 94 -16.19 0.47 -14.46
C VAL A 94 -15.01 1.12 -15.17
N THR A 95 -13.87 0.42 -15.30
CA THR A 95 -12.69 0.91 -16.04
C THR A 95 -13.02 1.24 -17.51
N HIS A 96 -13.70 0.32 -18.21
CA HIS A 96 -14.11 0.55 -19.59
C HIS A 96 -15.11 1.71 -19.72
N LEU A 97 -16.05 1.83 -18.77
CA LEU A 97 -17.02 2.91 -18.74
C LEU A 97 -16.35 4.26 -18.56
N MET A 98 -15.40 4.37 -17.63
CA MET A 98 -14.61 5.59 -17.41
C MET A 98 -13.84 5.99 -18.65
N LEU A 99 -13.06 5.07 -19.23
CA LEU A 99 -12.28 5.36 -20.44
C LEU A 99 -13.17 5.70 -21.64
N ARG A 100 -14.33 5.05 -21.76
CA ARG A 100 -15.28 5.35 -22.84
C ARG A 100 -15.81 6.77 -22.73
N LEU A 101 -16.24 7.17 -21.54
CA LEU A 101 -16.74 8.52 -21.26
C LEU A 101 -15.69 9.60 -21.52
N LEU A 102 -14.43 9.37 -21.09
CA LEU A 102 -13.33 10.32 -21.23
C LEU A 102 -12.83 10.47 -22.69
N ASN A 103 -13.00 9.43 -23.51
CA ASN A 103 -12.51 9.45 -24.91
C ASN A 103 -13.58 9.77 -25.95
N GLN A 104 -14.87 9.83 -25.59
CA GLN A 104 -15.96 10.02 -26.55
C GLN A 104 -16.40 11.48 -26.59
N GLN A 105 -16.34 12.09 -27.82
CA GLN A 105 -16.77 13.48 -28.06
C GLN A 105 -18.26 13.59 -28.37
N ASP A 106 -18.85 12.55 -28.97
CA ASP A 106 -20.24 12.59 -29.51
C ASP A 106 -21.31 12.19 -28.46
N GLY A 107 -20.91 12.04 -27.21
CA GLY A 107 -21.80 11.58 -26.12
C GLY A 107 -21.91 10.06 -26.04
N CYS A 108 -22.18 9.57 -24.86
CA CYS A 108 -22.24 8.15 -24.53
C CYS A 108 -23.62 7.76 -24.01
N LYS A 109 -24.33 6.89 -24.71
CA LYS A 109 -25.64 6.38 -24.26
C LYS A 109 -25.43 5.08 -23.46
N LEU A 110 -25.90 5.08 -22.21
CA LEU A 110 -25.83 3.88 -21.36
C LEU A 110 -26.61 2.69 -21.94
N ASP A 111 -27.69 2.95 -22.69
CA ASP A 111 -28.47 1.89 -23.33
C ASP A 111 -27.67 1.18 -24.43
N ASP A 112 -26.89 1.93 -25.21
CA ASP A 112 -26.05 1.37 -26.25
C ASP A 112 -24.92 0.53 -25.65
N LEU A 113 -24.30 1.01 -24.55
CA LEU A 113 -23.27 0.26 -23.83
C LEU A 113 -23.85 -0.98 -23.14
N ALA A 114 -25.05 -0.88 -22.54
CA ALA A 114 -25.73 -2.02 -21.93
C ALA A 114 -25.96 -3.13 -22.95
N ASN A 115 -26.42 -2.77 -24.15
CA ASN A 115 -26.60 -3.71 -25.27
C ASN A 115 -25.25 -4.30 -25.75
N GLN A 116 -24.22 -3.44 -25.90
CA GLN A 116 -22.89 -3.86 -26.35
C GLN A 116 -22.22 -4.82 -25.38
N TRP A 117 -22.36 -4.58 -24.06
CA TRP A 117 -21.71 -5.39 -23.01
C TRP A 117 -22.61 -6.49 -22.44
N PHE A 118 -23.80 -6.64 -22.96
CA PHE A 118 -24.79 -7.63 -22.53
C PHE A 118 -25.11 -7.56 -21.04
N VAL A 119 -25.25 -6.35 -20.50
CA VAL A 119 -25.64 -6.06 -19.11
C VAL A 119 -26.92 -5.24 -19.06
N SER A 120 -27.58 -5.19 -17.91
CA SER A 120 -28.74 -4.33 -17.76
C SER A 120 -28.34 -2.87 -17.60
N ARG A 121 -29.19 -1.95 -18.05
CA ARG A 121 -29.01 -0.50 -17.80
C ARG A 121 -28.87 -0.19 -16.31
N THR A 122 -29.63 -0.88 -15.45
CA THR A 122 -29.59 -0.72 -13.99
C THR A 122 -28.19 -1.05 -13.45
N CYS A 123 -27.54 -2.06 -14.01
CA CYS A 123 -26.17 -2.43 -13.65
C CYS A 123 -25.19 -1.28 -13.95
N LEU A 124 -25.26 -0.70 -15.16
CA LEU A 124 -24.41 0.45 -15.52
C LEU A 124 -24.74 1.70 -14.70
N GLN A 125 -26.00 1.89 -14.30
CA GLN A 125 -26.38 2.99 -13.41
C GLN A 125 -25.75 2.86 -12.01
N ALA A 126 -25.62 1.63 -11.48
CA ALA A 126 -24.92 1.37 -10.23
C ALA A 126 -23.40 1.66 -10.38
N ASP A 127 -22.79 1.22 -11.48
CA ASP A 127 -21.37 1.48 -11.78
C ASP A 127 -21.07 2.98 -11.92
N MET A 128 -22.02 3.79 -12.37
CA MET A 128 -21.86 5.25 -12.50
C MET A 128 -21.62 5.96 -11.15
N THR A 129 -21.89 5.34 -10.02
CA THR A 129 -21.57 5.94 -8.70
C THR A 129 -20.06 6.07 -8.55
N GLU A 130 -19.33 4.99 -8.72
CA GLU A 130 -17.85 4.98 -8.66
C GLU A 130 -17.23 5.89 -9.74
N VAL A 131 -17.82 5.90 -10.95
CA VAL A 131 -17.38 6.80 -12.03
C VAL A 131 -17.49 8.27 -11.61
N ARG A 132 -18.62 8.67 -11.01
CA ARG A 132 -18.81 10.07 -10.58
C ARG A 132 -17.87 10.47 -9.45
N GLU A 133 -17.65 9.58 -8.48
CA GLU A 133 -16.72 9.82 -7.37
C GLU A 133 -15.30 10.08 -7.89
N LEU A 134 -14.79 9.22 -8.78
CA LEU A 134 -13.48 9.44 -9.38
C LEU A 134 -13.44 10.72 -10.22
N PHE A 135 -14.44 10.97 -11.07
CA PHE A 135 -14.44 12.16 -11.92
C PHE A 135 -14.49 13.45 -11.09
N GLN A 136 -15.26 13.46 -10.01
CA GLN A 136 -15.33 14.60 -9.10
C GLN A 136 -13.97 14.90 -8.45
N SER A 137 -13.17 13.88 -8.11
CA SER A 137 -11.82 14.09 -7.55
C SER A 137 -10.86 14.74 -8.56
N TYR A 138 -11.16 14.68 -9.86
CA TYR A 138 -10.44 15.36 -10.94
C TYR A 138 -11.13 16.64 -11.42
N HIS A 139 -12.15 17.14 -10.70
CA HIS A 139 -12.97 18.28 -11.10
C HIS A 139 -13.60 18.12 -12.48
N LEU A 140 -13.99 16.88 -12.82
CA LEU A 140 -14.72 16.55 -14.03
C LEU A 140 -16.21 16.42 -13.73
N GLU A 141 -17.05 16.98 -14.59
CA GLU A 141 -18.49 16.93 -14.47
C GLU A 141 -19.08 16.03 -15.56
N ILE A 142 -20.15 15.31 -15.23
CA ILE A 142 -20.91 14.50 -16.18
C ILE A 142 -22.28 15.16 -16.38
N ASP A 143 -22.57 15.59 -17.58
CA ASP A 143 -23.88 16.12 -17.96
C ASP A 143 -24.58 15.21 -18.98
N SER A 144 -25.90 15.25 -19.00
CA SER A 144 -26.74 14.43 -19.89
C SER A 144 -27.50 15.32 -20.89
N LYS A 145 -27.22 15.12 -22.16
CA LYS A 145 -27.98 15.80 -23.23
C LYS A 145 -29.04 14.86 -23.81
N PRO A 146 -30.32 15.30 -23.91
CA PRO A 146 -31.37 14.50 -24.51
C PRO A 146 -30.99 13.99 -25.89
N HIS A 147 -31.21 12.72 -26.16
CA HIS A 147 -30.90 12.01 -27.41
C HIS A 147 -29.39 11.76 -27.70
N TYR A 148 -28.47 12.46 -27.06
CA TYR A 148 -27.02 12.30 -27.27
C TYR A 148 -26.33 11.45 -26.18
N GLY A 149 -26.86 11.44 -24.96
CA GLY A 149 -26.30 10.68 -23.85
C GLY A 149 -25.46 11.50 -22.90
N LEU A 150 -24.48 10.86 -22.27
CA LEU A 150 -23.60 11.44 -21.25
C LEU A 150 -22.37 12.08 -21.91
N PHE A 151 -21.98 13.24 -21.39
CA PHE A 151 -20.77 13.97 -21.77
C PHE A 151 -19.94 14.29 -20.54
N VAL A 152 -18.63 14.29 -20.68
CA VAL A 152 -17.69 14.71 -19.64
C VAL A 152 -17.17 16.10 -19.96
N PHE A 153 -17.22 16.98 -18.96
CA PHE A 153 -16.76 18.36 -19.04
C PHE A 153 -15.67 18.59 -18.02
N GLY A 154 -14.65 19.32 -18.39
CA GLY A 154 -13.54 19.69 -17.53
C GLY A 154 -12.34 20.16 -18.34
N LYS A 155 -11.27 20.52 -17.65
CA LYS A 155 -10.01 20.89 -18.29
C LYS A 155 -9.37 19.67 -18.94
N GLU A 156 -8.74 19.86 -20.10
CA GLU A 156 -8.06 18.78 -20.80
C GLU A 156 -6.93 18.16 -19.94
N SER A 157 -6.23 18.97 -19.16
CA SER A 157 -5.24 18.52 -18.20
C SER A 157 -5.83 17.56 -17.16
N SER A 158 -7.03 17.86 -16.62
CA SER A 158 -7.75 16.99 -15.68
C SER A 158 -8.24 15.71 -16.35
N ILE A 159 -8.73 15.78 -17.59
CA ILE A 159 -9.14 14.60 -18.37
C ILE A 159 -7.95 13.66 -18.56
N ARG A 160 -6.79 14.18 -19.00
CA ARG A 160 -5.57 13.39 -19.17
C ARG A 160 -5.06 12.80 -17.85
N ALA A 161 -5.09 13.57 -16.77
CA ALA A 161 -4.72 13.10 -15.45
C ALA A 161 -5.62 11.94 -14.98
N CYS A 162 -6.93 12.05 -15.19
CA CYS A 162 -7.89 10.99 -14.88
C CYS A 162 -7.67 9.74 -15.73
N ILE A 163 -7.46 9.88 -17.05
CA ILE A 163 -7.13 8.75 -17.93
C ILE A 163 -5.84 8.06 -17.48
N ALA A 164 -4.80 8.85 -17.20
CA ALA A 164 -3.51 8.34 -16.74
C ALA A 164 -3.66 7.59 -15.41
N HIS A 165 -4.41 8.12 -14.44
CA HIS A 165 -4.71 7.44 -13.19
C HIS A 165 -5.36 6.07 -13.41
N ILE A 166 -6.34 5.98 -14.30
CA ILE A 166 -7.02 4.72 -14.62
C ILE A 166 -6.03 3.70 -15.21
N LEU A 167 -5.16 4.14 -16.13
CA LEU A 167 -4.19 3.27 -16.79
C LEU A 167 -3.02 2.88 -15.88
N PHE A 168 -2.59 3.74 -14.95
CA PHE A 168 -1.50 3.45 -14.01
C PHE A 168 -1.79 2.30 -13.04
N GLN A 169 -3.05 1.88 -12.90
CA GLN A 169 -3.40 0.72 -12.10
C GLN A 169 -2.84 -0.60 -12.68
N PHE A 170 -2.39 -0.59 -13.92
CA PHE A 170 -1.90 -1.76 -14.65
C PHE A 170 -0.42 -1.59 -14.98
N LYS A 171 0.34 -2.68 -14.86
CA LYS A 171 1.74 -2.71 -15.31
C LYS A 171 1.81 -2.74 -16.84
N ALA A 172 2.91 -2.25 -17.41
CA ALA A 172 3.13 -2.26 -18.86
C ALA A 172 3.01 -3.66 -19.49
N SER A 173 3.39 -4.71 -18.76
CA SER A 173 3.32 -6.11 -19.20
C SER A 173 1.96 -6.77 -18.96
N ASP A 174 1.00 -6.07 -18.33
CA ASP A 174 -0.33 -6.63 -18.07
C ASP A 174 -1.13 -6.72 -19.37
N PRO A 175 -1.66 -7.89 -19.74
CA PRO A 175 -2.52 -8.04 -20.90
C PRO A 175 -3.73 -7.11 -20.89
N THR A 176 -4.23 -6.74 -19.70
CA THR A 176 -5.33 -5.79 -19.56
C THR A 176 -4.92 -4.39 -20.02
N PHE A 177 -3.73 -3.93 -19.61
CA PHE A 177 -3.17 -2.66 -20.06
C PHE A 177 -3.06 -2.60 -21.59
N ILE A 178 -2.44 -3.63 -22.18
CA ILE A 178 -2.26 -3.72 -23.63
C ILE A 178 -3.61 -3.66 -24.35
N ASN A 179 -4.59 -4.45 -23.89
CA ASN A 179 -5.93 -4.45 -24.48
C ASN A 179 -6.64 -3.11 -24.35
N LEU A 180 -6.51 -2.40 -23.23
CA LEU A 180 -7.09 -1.07 -23.03
C LEU A 180 -6.43 -0.05 -23.95
N CYS A 181 -5.11 -0.08 -24.12
CA CYS A 181 -4.38 0.80 -25.03
C CYS A 181 -4.79 0.55 -26.49
N GLU A 182 -4.84 -0.70 -26.94
CA GLU A 182 -5.30 -1.07 -28.29
C GLU A 182 -6.75 -0.64 -28.56
N LEU A 183 -7.62 -0.71 -27.53
CA LEU A 183 -9.04 -0.39 -27.69
C LEU A 183 -9.31 1.12 -27.70
N PHE A 184 -8.65 1.90 -26.83
CA PHE A 184 -8.95 3.31 -26.62
C PHE A 184 -7.97 4.26 -27.32
N TYR A 185 -6.75 3.76 -27.63
CA TYR A 185 -5.64 4.53 -28.20
C TYR A 185 -4.94 3.79 -29.35
N PRO A 186 -5.69 3.24 -30.33
CA PRO A 186 -5.13 2.42 -31.41
C PRO A 186 -4.14 3.16 -32.30
N GLU A 187 -4.17 4.48 -32.30
CA GLU A 187 -3.29 5.37 -33.06
C GLU A 187 -1.91 5.61 -32.38
N CYS A 188 -1.67 5.06 -31.20
CA CYS A 188 -0.44 5.24 -30.44
C CYS A 188 0.14 3.90 -29.96
N ASP A 189 1.38 3.63 -30.34
CA ASP A 189 2.13 2.47 -29.83
C ASP A 189 2.96 2.88 -28.59
N PHE A 190 2.43 2.60 -27.42
CA PHE A 190 3.07 2.92 -26.14
C PHE A 190 4.43 2.27 -25.96
N THR A 191 4.66 1.11 -26.57
CA THR A 191 5.93 0.38 -26.44
C THR A 191 7.09 1.07 -27.17
N GLN A 192 6.79 1.79 -28.24
CA GLN A 192 7.79 2.54 -29.01
C GLN A 192 8.17 3.87 -28.35
N LEU A 193 7.37 4.37 -27.41
CA LEU A 193 7.66 5.64 -26.74
C LEU A 193 8.69 5.52 -25.62
N GLU A 194 8.80 4.38 -24.97
CA GLU A 194 9.59 4.20 -23.74
C GLU A 194 11.08 4.50 -23.98
N GLN A 195 11.67 3.96 -25.04
CA GLN A 195 13.10 4.13 -25.29
C GLN A 195 13.49 5.58 -25.66
N PRO A 196 12.76 6.31 -26.53
CA PRO A 196 13.00 7.74 -26.76
C PRO A 196 12.89 8.58 -25.49
N LEU A 197 11.87 8.32 -24.65
CA LEU A 197 11.70 9.02 -23.38
C LEU A 197 12.85 8.76 -22.43
N LEU A 198 13.29 7.51 -22.28
CA LEU A 198 14.44 7.15 -21.48
C LEU A 198 15.72 7.88 -21.95
N THR A 199 15.93 7.96 -23.26
CA THR A 199 17.07 8.65 -23.85
C THR A 199 17.05 10.14 -23.53
N ALA A 200 15.90 10.81 -23.68
CA ALA A 200 15.74 12.21 -23.33
C ALA A 200 15.98 12.45 -21.84
N MET A 201 15.48 11.59 -20.95
CA MET A 201 15.75 11.70 -19.51
C MET A 201 17.25 11.59 -19.20
N GLN A 202 17.96 10.64 -19.82
CA GLN A 202 19.40 10.46 -19.64
C GLN A 202 20.20 11.66 -20.14
N GLN A 203 19.87 12.22 -21.29
CA GLN A 203 20.54 13.41 -21.87
C GLN A 203 20.44 14.63 -20.96
N HIS A 204 19.29 14.81 -20.30
CA HIS A 204 19.07 15.92 -19.36
C HIS A 204 19.38 15.59 -17.91
N SER A 205 20.06 14.45 -17.64
CA SER A 205 20.45 14.02 -16.28
C SER A 205 19.25 13.91 -15.31
N ILE A 206 18.12 13.43 -15.82
CA ILE A 206 16.89 13.19 -15.03
C ILE A 206 16.79 11.70 -14.75
N ASN A 207 16.76 11.34 -13.46
CA ASN A 207 16.56 9.97 -13.04
C ASN A 207 15.07 9.73 -12.74
N LEU A 208 14.51 8.69 -13.34
CA LEU A 208 13.19 8.17 -13.07
C LEU A 208 13.31 6.75 -12.50
N THR A 209 12.33 6.34 -11.70
CA THR A 209 12.11 4.90 -11.43
C THR A 209 11.51 4.23 -12.66
N ASP A 210 11.55 2.90 -12.75
CA ASP A 210 10.88 2.16 -13.83
C ASP A 210 9.38 2.48 -13.85
N GLU A 211 8.76 2.60 -12.68
CA GLU A 211 7.36 3.04 -12.52
C GLU A 211 7.16 4.47 -13.02
N GLY A 212 8.06 5.40 -12.67
CA GLY A 212 8.01 6.78 -13.13
C GLY A 212 8.15 6.91 -14.64
N LEU A 213 9.02 6.10 -15.27
CA LEU A 213 9.17 6.03 -16.72
C LEU A 213 7.90 5.47 -17.38
N HIS A 214 7.34 4.38 -16.85
CA HIS A 214 6.09 3.83 -17.33
C HIS A 214 4.95 4.85 -17.27
N GLN A 215 4.80 5.55 -16.15
CA GLN A 215 3.78 6.60 -15.99
C GLN A 215 3.99 7.77 -16.97
N LEU A 216 5.22 8.18 -17.22
CA LEU A 216 5.54 9.21 -18.22
C LEU A 216 5.19 8.72 -19.63
N THR A 217 5.51 7.46 -19.96
CA THR A 217 5.18 6.82 -21.23
C THR A 217 3.67 6.81 -21.47
N VAL A 218 2.90 6.40 -20.47
CA VAL A 218 1.42 6.40 -20.52
C VAL A 218 0.90 7.82 -20.73
N TYR A 219 1.40 8.80 -19.97
CA TYR A 219 0.99 10.19 -20.13
C TYR A 219 1.26 10.72 -21.54
N CYS A 220 2.47 10.49 -22.08
CA CYS A 220 2.85 10.91 -23.42
C CYS A 220 1.98 10.23 -24.50
N GLY A 221 1.71 8.94 -24.39
CA GLY A 221 0.85 8.21 -25.33
C GLY A 221 -0.58 8.73 -25.33
N VAL A 222 -1.14 9.00 -24.15
CA VAL A 222 -2.46 9.64 -24.03
C VAL A 222 -2.42 11.04 -24.64
N ALA A 223 -1.40 11.86 -24.36
CA ALA A 223 -1.27 13.21 -24.90
C ALA A 223 -1.17 13.21 -26.43
N ILE A 224 -0.37 12.34 -27.03
CA ILE A 224 -0.25 12.16 -28.49
C ILE A 224 -1.63 11.82 -29.10
N SER A 225 -2.33 10.86 -28.54
CA SER A 225 -3.65 10.45 -29.02
C SER A 225 -4.66 11.60 -28.93
N ARG A 226 -4.67 12.35 -27.82
CA ARG A 226 -5.55 13.50 -27.64
C ARG A 226 -5.21 14.65 -28.61
N LEU A 227 -3.93 14.93 -28.83
CA LEU A 227 -3.47 15.93 -29.79
C LEU A 227 -3.84 15.57 -31.23
N LYS A 228 -3.73 14.29 -31.63
CA LYS A 228 -4.22 13.82 -32.95
C LYS A 228 -5.72 14.09 -33.18
N ARG A 229 -6.48 14.17 -32.08
CA ARG A 229 -7.92 14.51 -32.09
C ARG A 229 -8.20 16.02 -31.96
N GLY A 230 -7.15 16.86 -31.93
CA GLY A 230 -7.27 18.31 -31.80
C GLY A 230 -7.57 18.80 -30.37
N LEU A 231 -7.29 17.96 -29.34
CA LEU A 231 -7.54 18.25 -27.95
C LEU A 231 -6.21 18.59 -27.25
N GLY A 232 -5.88 19.87 -27.20
CA GLY A 232 -4.68 20.40 -26.52
C GLY A 232 -4.95 20.79 -25.08
N CYS A 233 -3.89 20.87 -24.26
CA CYS A 233 -3.99 21.31 -22.90
C CYS A 233 -4.38 22.78 -22.77
N ASP A 234 -5.12 23.09 -21.70
CA ASP A 234 -5.54 24.43 -21.35
C ASP A 234 -4.35 25.32 -20.99
N GLN A 235 -4.54 26.63 -21.09
CA GLN A 235 -3.58 27.60 -20.62
C GLN A 235 -3.35 27.45 -19.12
N THR A 236 -2.13 27.06 -18.74
CA THR A 236 -1.69 27.01 -17.33
C THR A 236 -0.60 28.03 -17.09
N PRO A 237 -0.59 28.69 -15.93
CA PRO A 237 0.55 29.50 -15.51
C PRO A 237 1.84 28.66 -15.60
N CYS A 238 2.95 29.32 -15.95
CA CYS A 238 4.24 28.67 -15.97
C CYS A 238 4.57 28.20 -14.54
N ALA A 239 4.60 26.90 -14.33
CA ALA A 239 5.01 26.34 -13.05
C ALA A 239 6.53 26.59 -12.86
N ASN A 240 6.96 26.72 -11.60
CA ASN A 240 8.38 26.77 -11.28
C ASN A 240 8.99 25.36 -11.39
N VAL A 241 9.28 24.94 -12.60
CA VAL A 241 9.89 23.64 -12.89
C VAL A 241 11.41 23.79 -13.12
N PRO A 242 12.19 22.77 -12.79
CA PRO A 242 13.63 22.77 -13.05
C PRO A 242 13.96 22.95 -14.53
N SER A 243 15.03 23.68 -14.83
CA SER A 243 15.45 23.99 -16.20
C SER A 243 15.73 22.74 -17.03
N ASN A 244 16.29 21.69 -16.42
CA ASN A 244 16.51 20.40 -17.09
C ASN A 244 15.20 19.66 -17.41
N ALA A 245 14.16 19.79 -16.60
CA ALA A 245 12.86 19.21 -16.89
C ALA A 245 12.17 19.94 -18.06
N LEU A 246 12.33 21.26 -18.15
CA LEU A 246 11.82 22.04 -19.27
C LEU A 246 12.56 21.66 -20.56
N ALA A 247 13.90 21.59 -20.54
CA ALA A 247 14.70 21.19 -21.69
C ALA A 247 14.36 19.76 -22.18
N ALA A 248 14.16 18.82 -21.26
CA ALA A 248 13.70 17.48 -21.61
C ALA A 248 12.29 17.48 -22.21
N ALA A 249 11.39 18.33 -21.68
CA ALA A 249 10.04 18.49 -22.22
C ALA A 249 10.04 19.07 -23.64
N GLU A 250 10.93 20.02 -23.95
CA GLU A 250 11.11 20.57 -25.31
C GLU A 250 11.58 19.49 -26.30
N GLU A 251 12.52 18.63 -25.88
CA GLU A 251 12.99 17.51 -26.72
C GLU A 251 11.87 16.50 -26.98
N ILE A 252 11.12 16.11 -25.93
CA ILE A 252 9.99 15.19 -26.07
C ILE A 252 8.86 15.84 -26.92
N ALA A 253 8.61 17.13 -26.75
CA ALA A 253 7.63 17.84 -27.58
C ALA A 253 8.00 17.81 -29.08
N ALA A 254 9.29 17.86 -29.43
CA ALA A 254 9.73 17.68 -30.81
C ALA A 254 9.42 16.27 -31.34
N LEU A 255 9.60 15.22 -30.51
CA LEU A 255 9.19 13.86 -30.86
C LEU A 255 7.64 13.77 -31.05
N MET A 256 6.87 14.36 -30.13
CA MET A 256 5.42 14.39 -30.22
C MET A 256 4.93 15.15 -31.46
N ALA A 257 5.59 16.24 -31.83
CA ALA A 257 5.29 17.01 -33.06
C ALA A 257 5.46 16.14 -34.31
N SER A 258 6.51 15.31 -34.35
CA SER A 258 6.71 14.39 -35.48
C SER A 258 5.63 13.32 -35.59
N GLU A 259 5.19 12.79 -34.44
CA GLU A 259 4.13 11.76 -34.35
C GLU A 259 2.73 12.29 -34.67
N THR A 260 2.44 13.52 -34.26
CA THR A 260 1.13 14.15 -34.41
C THR A 260 1.01 14.96 -35.72
N GLN A 261 2.15 15.25 -36.38
CA GLN A 261 2.25 16.17 -37.54
C GLN A 261 1.67 17.55 -37.24
N THR A 262 1.71 17.99 -36.00
CA THR A 262 1.22 19.29 -35.52
C THR A 262 2.29 20.01 -34.73
N THR A 263 2.21 21.33 -34.65
CA THR A 263 3.04 22.12 -33.74
C THR A 263 2.55 21.95 -32.32
N ILE A 264 3.48 21.67 -31.40
CA ILE A 264 3.16 21.54 -29.99
C ILE A 264 3.13 22.94 -29.37
N ASP A 265 2.03 23.25 -28.69
CA ASP A 265 1.84 24.53 -28.00
C ASP A 265 2.78 24.64 -26.77
N PRO A 266 3.29 25.85 -26.46
CA PRO A 266 4.09 26.07 -25.23
C PRO A 266 3.40 25.60 -23.94
N PHE A 267 2.08 25.61 -23.87
CA PHE A 267 1.34 25.09 -22.71
C PHE A 267 1.47 23.57 -22.57
N GLU A 268 1.50 22.84 -23.68
CA GLU A 268 1.78 21.40 -23.67
C GLU A 268 3.20 21.11 -23.17
N ILE A 269 4.19 21.90 -23.58
CA ILE A 269 5.58 21.77 -23.12
C ILE A 269 5.66 22.01 -21.61
N ASN A 270 4.97 23.03 -21.10
CA ASN A 270 4.90 23.28 -19.66
C ASN A 270 4.25 22.13 -18.89
N HIS A 271 3.11 21.60 -19.39
CA HIS A 271 2.48 20.44 -18.79
C HIS A 271 3.40 19.21 -18.76
N LEU A 272 4.12 18.98 -19.85
CA LEU A 272 5.07 17.89 -19.95
C LEU A 272 6.25 18.07 -18.98
N ALA A 273 6.77 19.30 -18.85
CA ALA A 273 7.82 19.61 -17.87
C ALA A 273 7.37 19.37 -16.43
N ILE A 274 6.13 19.72 -16.09
CA ILE A 274 5.52 19.41 -14.79
C ILE A 274 5.44 17.89 -14.59
N GLN A 275 4.98 17.14 -15.60
CA GLN A 275 4.87 15.68 -15.51
C GLN A 275 6.23 15.01 -15.28
N ILE A 276 7.29 15.52 -15.91
CA ILE A 276 8.67 15.06 -15.71
C ILE A 276 9.17 15.41 -14.31
N ALA A 277 9.04 16.67 -13.90
CA ALA A 277 9.51 17.15 -12.60
C ALA A 277 8.81 16.43 -11.43
N ALA A 278 7.53 16.13 -11.59
CA ALA A 278 6.71 15.44 -10.59
C ALA A 278 7.09 13.96 -10.37
N ARG A 279 7.75 13.32 -11.33
CA ARG A 279 8.10 11.88 -11.29
C ARG A 279 9.58 11.60 -11.09
N ARG A 280 10.41 12.63 -11.13
CA ARG A 280 11.86 12.44 -11.02
C ARG A 280 12.26 11.94 -9.63
N VAL A 281 13.27 11.07 -9.59
CA VAL A 281 13.99 10.74 -8.37
C VAL A 281 15.09 11.78 -8.22
N THR A 282 14.99 12.67 -7.26
CA THR A 282 16.01 13.67 -7.02
C THR A 282 17.25 13.02 -6.42
N GLY A 283 18.26 12.84 -7.25
CA GLY A 283 19.64 12.63 -6.75
C GLY A 283 20.13 13.96 -6.15
N ILE A 284 20.47 13.90 -4.92
CA ILE A 284 20.68 14.93 -3.90
C ILE A 284 21.60 16.11 -4.31
N LYS A 285 22.53 15.92 -5.25
CA LYS A 285 23.62 16.90 -5.48
C LYS A 285 23.29 18.06 -6.43
N HIS A 286 22.38 17.90 -7.38
CA HIS A 286 22.16 18.91 -8.42
C HIS A 286 21.02 19.91 -8.12
N TRP A 287 20.07 19.54 -7.31
CA TRP A 287 18.88 20.37 -7.08
C TRP A 287 19.12 21.57 -6.15
N TYR A 288 19.99 21.40 -5.16
CA TYR A 288 20.32 22.44 -4.17
C TYR A 288 21.01 23.67 -4.77
N VAL A 289 21.59 23.54 -5.96
CA VAL A 289 22.35 24.63 -6.61
C VAL A 289 21.44 25.58 -7.40
N GLU A 290 20.34 25.07 -7.97
CA GLU A 290 19.48 25.85 -8.87
C GLU A 290 18.32 26.58 -8.20
N ASN A 291 17.76 26.05 -7.09
CA ASN A 291 16.55 26.59 -6.45
C ASN A 291 16.74 26.90 -4.96
N ARG A 292 17.57 27.88 -4.64
CA ARG A 292 17.74 28.40 -3.25
C ARG A 292 16.48 29.10 -2.67
N ASN A 293 15.37 29.19 -3.40
CA ASN A 293 14.20 30.01 -3.01
C ASN A 293 12.87 29.21 -2.97
N ASP A 294 12.90 27.89 -2.77
CA ASP A 294 11.65 27.17 -2.61
C ASP A 294 11.21 27.19 -1.14
N SER A 295 10.60 28.32 -0.76
CA SER A 295 10.12 28.59 0.58
C SER A 295 9.02 27.62 1.04
N ASP A 296 8.23 27.05 0.10
CA ASP A 296 7.08 26.22 0.42
C ASP A 296 7.47 24.84 0.93
N ALA A 297 8.45 24.18 0.31
CA ALA A 297 8.90 22.86 0.75
C ALA A 297 9.65 22.93 2.09
N ASP A 298 10.53 23.92 2.25
CA ASP A 298 11.22 24.16 3.54
C ASP A 298 10.20 24.47 4.63
N ALA A 299 9.21 25.33 4.37
CA ALA A 299 8.17 25.70 5.31
C ALA A 299 7.28 24.49 5.68
N PHE A 300 6.94 23.64 4.71
CA PHE A 300 6.19 22.41 4.96
C PHE A 300 6.99 21.45 5.86
N ILE A 301 8.27 21.24 5.58
CA ILE A 301 9.12 20.34 6.37
C ILE A 301 9.31 20.87 7.79
N ASP A 302 9.56 22.16 7.94
CA ASP A 302 9.69 22.77 9.27
C ASP A 302 8.39 22.66 10.04
N HIS A 303 7.22 22.90 9.42
CA HIS A 303 5.92 22.68 10.03
C HIS A 303 5.74 21.21 10.46
N LEU A 304 6.02 20.26 9.57
CA LEU A 304 5.92 18.82 9.84
C LEU A 304 6.75 18.43 11.08
N LEU A 305 8.01 18.82 11.12
CA LEU A 305 8.91 18.46 12.21
C LEU A 305 8.60 19.19 13.53
N VAL A 306 8.17 20.47 13.48
CA VAL A 306 7.72 21.23 14.64
C VAL A 306 6.44 20.61 15.21
N PHE A 307 5.46 20.29 14.35
CA PHE A 307 4.22 19.64 14.79
C PHE A 307 4.51 18.32 15.52
N ILE A 308 5.37 17.47 14.95
CA ILE A 308 5.76 16.20 15.56
C ILE A 308 6.42 16.43 16.93
N ASN A 309 7.32 17.40 17.03
CA ASN A 309 7.95 17.75 18.30
C ASN A 309 6.94 18.19 19.36
N ASP A 310 6.04 19.10 18.99
CA ASP A 310 5.15 19.78 19.96
C ASP A 310 4.00 18.86 20.42
N HIS A 311 3.48 18.01 19.54
CA HIS A 311 2.32 17.18 19.83
C HIS A 311 2.68 15.76 20.26
N PHE A 312 3.83 15.25 19.84
CA PHE A 312 4.26 13.87 20.10
C PHE A 312 5.57 13.75 20.90
N ASN A 313 6.23 14.88 21.19
CA ASN A 313 7.50 14.91 21.92
C ASN A 313 8.68 14.18 21.22
N TYR A 314 8.65 14.08 19.88
CA TYR A 314 9.74 13.55 19.07
C TYR A 314 10.52 14.67 18.42
N ASN A 315 11.70 14.99 18.95
CA ASN A 315 12.58 16.03 18.39
C ASN A 315 13.39 15.49 17.21
N LEU A 316 12.81 15.61 16.02
CA LEU A 316 13.46 15.30 14.74
C LEU A 316 14.06 16.53 14.05
N LEU A 317 13.92 17.73 14.65
CA LEU A 317 14.38 19.01 14.08
C LEU A 317 15.89 19.06 13.83
N ASN A 318 16.65 18.32 14.62
CA ASN A 318 18.12 18.32 14.54
C ASN A 318 18.70 17.14 13.70
N ASP A 319 17.88 16.47 12.90
CA ASP A 319 18.32 15.41 11.99
C ASP A 319 18.53 15.99 10.57
N PRO A 320 19.77 16.35 10.18
CA PRO A 320 20.05 16.96 8.89
C PRO A 320 19.83 15.97 7.72
N GLN A 321 20.00 14.66 7.98
CA GLN A 321 19.77 13.64 6.96
C GLN A 321 18.27 13.51 6.67
N LEU A 322 17.43 13.53 7.72
CA LEU A 322 15.98 13.49 7.56
C LEU A 322 15.46 14.71 6.78
N LYS A 323 15.92 15.93 7.15
CA LYS A 323 15.55 17.15 6.41
C LYS A 323 15.93 17.05 4.93
N HIS A 324 17.11 16.53 4.66
CA HIS A 324 17.61 16.35 3.31
C HIS A 324 16.78 15.35 2.50
N ASP A 325 16.47 14.18 3.10
CA ASP A 325 15.67 13.14 2.46
C ASP A 325 14.21 13.63 2.24
N LEU A 326 13.66 14.37 3.19
CA LEU A 326 12.35 14.99 3.05
C LEU A 326 12.31 16.03 1.93
N LEU A 327 13.33 16.91 1.81
CA LEU A 327 13.39 17.89 0.73
C LEU A 327 13.36 17.23 -0.64
N ALA A 328 14.14 16.17 -0.81
CA ALA A 328 14.16 15.41 -2.06
C ALA A 328 12.79 14.85 -2.46
N HIS A 329 11.94 14.52 -1.46
CA HIS A 329 10.61 13.97 -1.69
C HIS A 329 9.52 15.05 -1.76
N VAL A 330 9.55 16.04 -0.87
CA VAL A 330 8.49 17.06 -0.71
C VAL A 330 8.34 17.94 -1.94
N HIS A 331 9.43 18.33 -2.57
CA HIS A 331 9.38 19.14 -3.78
C HIS A 331 8.55 18.53 -4.91
N PRO A 332 8.88 17.31 -5.40
CA PRO A 332 8.04 16.66 -6.41
C PRO A 332 6.62 16.41 -5.90
N MET A 333 6.46 16.12 -4.61
CA MET A 333 5.16 15.92 -3.99
C MET A 333 4.27 17.18 -4.08
N LEU A 334 4.79 18.35 -3.74
CA LEU A 334 4.02 19.60 -3.84
C LEU A 334 3.57 19.89 -5.27
N LEU A 335 4.44 19.66 -6.27
CA LEU A 335 4.05 19.75 -7.67
C LEU A 335 2.94 18.76 -8.03
N ARG A 336 3.02 17.51 -7.53
CA ARG A 336 1.97 16.52 -7.76
C ARG A 336 0.62 16.94 -7.15
N VAL A 337 0.65 17.42 -5.93
CA VAL A 337 -0.56 17.90 -5.23
C VAL A 337 -1.18 19.10 -5.97
N GLU A 338 -0.37 20.09 -6.36
CA GLU A 338 -0.82 21.27 -7.07
C GLU A 338 -1.45 20.95 -8.44
N HIS A 339 -0.83 20.00 -9.17
CA HIS A 339 -1.26 19.63 -10.51
C HIS A 339 -2.08 18.34 -10.57
N GLN A 340 -2.55 17.83 -9.41
CA GLN A 340 -3.40 16.63 -9.30
C GLN A 340 -2.80 15.38 -9.97
N ILE A 341 -1.48 15.26 -9.90
CA ILE A 341 -0.75 14.10 -10.41
C ILE A 341 -0.73 13.03 -9.31
N THR A 342 -1.42 11.92 -9.53
CA THR A 342 -1.47 10.82 -8.57
C THR A 342 -0.30 9.85 -8.78
N ILE A 343 0.33 9.47 -7.68
CA ILE A 343 1.27 8.34 -7.63
C ILE A 343 0.66 7.27 -6.74
N ALA A 344 0.57 6.06 -7.27
CA ALA A 344 0.14 4.92 -6.48
C ALA A 344 1.28 4.50 -5.53
N ASN A 345 0.97 4.33 -4.26
CA ASN A 345 1.87 3.70 -3.31
C ASN A 345 1.34 2.30 -2.97
N PRO A 346 1.88 1.22 -3.56
CA PRO A 346 1.40 -0.13 -3.32
C PRO A 346 1.63 -0.59 -1.86
N LEU A 347 2.45 0.14 -1.11
CA LEU A 347 2.77 -0.16 0.28
C LEU A 347 1.92 0.65 1.28
N ALA A 348 1.05 1.57 0.83
CA ALA A 348 0.30 2.48 1.71
C ALA A 348 -0.44 1.74 2.84
N GLU A 349 -1.20 0.70 2.52
CA GLU A 349 -1.89 -0.12 3.51
C GLU A 349 -0.93 -0.85 4.47
N HIS A 350 0.22 -1.31 3.97
CA HIS A 350 1.25 -1.93 4.81
C HIS A 350 1.89 -0.91 5.73
N ILE A 351 2.23 0.28 5.23
CA ILE A 351 2.84 1.36 6.00
C ILE A 351 1.91 1.78 7.13
N LYS A 352 0.62 2.00 6.85
CA LYS A 352 -0.39 2.31 7.86
C LYS A 352 -0.46 1.25 8.97
N ARG A 353 -0.36 -0.03 8.60
CA ARG A 353 -0.43 -1.16 9.54
C ARG A 353 0.84 -1.34 10.38
N TYR A 354 2.02 -1.17 9.77
CA TYR A 354 3.29 -1.49 10.41
C TYR A 354 4.00 -0.30 11.04
N TYR A 355 3.64 0.94 10.62
CA TYR A 355 4.17 2.19 11.16
C TYR A 355 3.06 3.13 11.63
N PRO A 356 2.09 2.65 12.43
CA PRO A 356 0.90 3.42 12.78
C PRO A 356 1.23 4.74 13.48
N LEU A 357 2.25 4.73 14.34
CA LEU A 357 2.71 5.94 15.01
C LEU A 357 3.24 7.01 14.05
N ALA A 358 4.22 6.64 13.21
CA ALA A 358 4.78 7.59 12.24
C ALA A 358 3.67 8.07 11.27
N TYR A 359 2.69 7.20 10.99
CA TYR A 359 1.52 7.54 10.20
C TYR A 359 0.66 8.60 10.91
N ASP A 360 0.35 8.42 12.19
CA ASP A 360 -0.45 9.37 12.98
C ASP A 360 0.23 10.73 13.12
N MET A 361 1.53 10.74 13.40
CA MET A 361 2.33 11.97 13.45
C MET A 361 2.28 12.74 12.14
N THR A 362 2.49 12.01 11.03
CA THR A 362 2.52 12.61 9.70
C THR A 362 1.16 13.13 9.28
N VAL A 363 0.09 12.34 9.50
CA VAL A 363 -1.29 12.73 9.20
C VAL A 363 -1.69 13.97 9.98
N GLY A 364 -1.40 14.02 11.28
CA GLY A 364 -1.68 15.18 12.11
C GLY A 364 -1.00 16.45 11.61
N ALA A 365 0.28 16.36 11.28
CA ALA A 365 1.05 17.48 10.75
C ALA A 365 0.54 17.94 9.38
N VAL A 366 0.29 17.02 8.48
CA VAL A 366 -0.22 17.31 7.13
C VAL A 366 -1.58 17.99 7.18
N SER A 367 -2.48 17.52 8.04
CA SER A 367 -3.84 18.07 8.16
C SER A 367 -3.89 19.47 8.76
N SER A 368 -2.89 19.83 9.57
CA SER A 368 -2.76 21.18 10.15
C SER A 368 -2.02 22.16 9.24
N TRP A 369 -1.51 21.71 8.10
CA TRP A 369 -0.89 22.56 7.08
C TRP A 369 -1.99 23.35 6.32
N ASP A 370 -1.66 24.26 5.51
CA ASP A 370 -2.41 25.29 4.77
C ASP A 370 -3.77 24.90 4.10
N GLY A 371 -4.36 23.77 4.45
CA GLY A 371 -5.65 23.30 3.94
C GLY A 371 -5.57 22.54 2.59
N ARG A 372 -4.37 22.32 2.03
CA ARG A 372 -4.18 21.45 0.86
C ARG A 372 -4.45 20.00 1.25
N GLN A 373 -5.24 19.29 0.46
CA GLN A 373 -5.47 17.87 0.65
C GLN A 373 -4.31 17.07 0.03
N ILE A 374 -3.51 16.44 0.89
CA ILE A 374 -2.43 15.55 0.46
C ILE A 374 -2.97 14.11 0.42
N PRO A 375 -2.89 13.40 -0.72
CA PRO A 375 -3.39 12.03 -0.85
C PRO A 375 -2.67 11.04 0.07
N ASP A 376 -3.39 10.00 0.52
CA ASP A 376 -2.85 8.94 1.40
C ASP A 376 -1.57 8.28 0.88
N GLY A 377 -1.45 8.11 -0.43
CA GLY A 377 -0.23 7.59 -1.05
C GLY A 377 1.00 8.45 -0.76
N GLU A 378 0.86 9.78 -0.82
CA GLU A 378 1.93 10.74 -0.51
C GLU A 378 2.23 10.77 0.98
N ILE A 379 1.19 10.77 1.82
CA ILE A 379 1.35 10.68 3.29
C ILE A 379 2.17 9.43 3.63
N SER A 380 1.86 8.30 3.02
CA SER A 380 2.59 7.05 3.25
C SER A 380 4.08 7.13 2.89
N PHE A 381 4.45 7.86 1.85
CA PHE A 381 5.87 8.11 1.55
C PHE A 381 6.53 8.99 2.62
N LEU A 382 5.87 10.05 3.09
CA LEU A 382 6.38 10.88 4.19
C LEU A 382 6.56 10.05 5.47
N VAL A 383 5.61 9.15 5.77
CA VAL A 383 5.68 8.25 6.92
C VAL A 383 6.95 7.38 6.90
N MET A 384 7.37 6.91 5.74
CA MET A 384 8.62 6.14 5.62
C MET A 384 9.83 6.96 6.05
N HIS A 385 9.92 8.23 5.64
CA HIS A 385 11.01 9.13 6.05
C HIS A 385 10.97 9.42 7.55
N ILE A 386 9.79 9.72 8.09
CA ILE A 386 9.59 9.98 9.52
C ILE A 386 9.92 8.72 10.34
N GLY A 387 9.47 7.53 9.91
CA GLY A 387 9.78 6.27 10.56
C GLY A 387 11.27 5.99 10.65
N VAL A 388 12.02 6.21 9.57
CA VAL A 388 13.50 6.08 9.57
C VAL A 388 14.14 7.13 10.48
N GLY A 389 13.62 8.36 10.53
CA GLY A 389 14.08 9.40 11.43
C GLY A 389 13.88 9.02 12.90
N ILE A 390 12.73 8.45 13.25
CA ILE A 390 12.44 7.95 14.59
C ILE A 390 13.40 6.80 14.94
N GLU A 391 13.54 5.81 14.07
CA GLU A 391 14.44 4.69 14.30
C GLU A 391 15.88 5.14 14.55
N ARG A 392 16.39 6.05 13.72
CA ARG A 392 17.78 6.59 13.85
C ARG A 392 17.99 7.36 15.14
N ASN A 393 17.03 8.20 15.55
CA ASN A 393 17.22 9.12 16.66
C ASN A 393 16.82 8.55 18.01
N TYR A 394 15.86 7.61 18.05
CA TYR A 394 15.27 7.12 19.29
C TYR A 394 15.49 5.64 19.51
N VAL A 395 15.30 4.77 18.50
CA VAL A 395 15.47 3.34 18.67
C VAL A 395 16.95 2.96 18.81
N GLN A 396 17.80 3.46 17.91
CA GLN A 396 19.24 3.15 17.97
C GLN A 396 19.97 3.81 19.14
N LYS A 397 19.49 4.95 19.66
CA LYS A 397 20.12 5.65 20.79
C LYS A 397 19.66 5.15 22.15
N ASN A 398 18.42 4.67 22.26
CA ASN A 398 17.82 4.21 23.53
C ASN A 398 17.93 2.70 23.73
N GLU A 399 18.51 1.96 22.81
CA GLU A 399 18.78 0.55 23.03
C GLU A 399 19.86 0.40 24.10
N ARG A 400 19.44 0.27 25.38
CA ARG A 400 20.31 -0.25 26.41
C ARG A 400 20.86 -1.59 25.91
N GLN A 401 22.16 -1.63 25.66
CA GLN A 401 22.79 -2.86 25.20
C GLN A 401 22.56 -3.96 26.25
N PRO A 402 22.05 -5.13 25.86
CA PRO A 402 21.82 -6.22 26.79
C PRO A 402 23.14 -6.65 27.37
N THR A 403 23.16 -6.86 28.70
CA THR A 403 24.36 -7.22 29.44
C THR A 403 24.29 -8.69 29.86
N VAL A 404 25.39 -9.41 29.67
CA VAL A 404 25.54 -10.82 30.08
C VAL A 404 26.72 -10.98 30.99
N LEU A 405 26.51 -11.65 32.13
CA LEU A 405 27.58 -12.16 32.95
C LEU A 405 27.98 -13.56 32.46
N LEU A 406 29.15 -13.67 31.85
CA LEU A 406 29.73 -14.93 31.39
C LEU A 406 30.60 -15.54 32.50
N VAL A 407 30.14 -16.61 33.13
CA VAL A 407 30.85 -17.34 34.23
C VAL A 407 31.43 -18.62 33.65
N CYS A 408 32.74 -18.79 33.74
CA CYS A 408 33.41 -19.98 33.21
C CYS A 408 34.69 -20.30 34.01
N ASP A 409 34.76 -21.49 34.56
CA ASP A 409 35.93 -22.00 35.31
C ASP A 409 36.88 -22.82 34.41
N SER A 410 36.56 -23.03 33.14
CA SER A 410 37.30 -23.89 32.19
C SER A 410 38.50 -23.22 31.50
N GLY A 411 38.86 -21.98 31.89
CA GLY A 411 40.03 -21.27 31.40
C GLY A 411 39.75 -20.22 30.31
N THR A 412 40.71 -19.31 30.13
CA THR A 412 40.58 -18.09 29.27
C THR A 412 40.28 -18.37 27.81
N SER A 413 40.72 -19.51 27.27
CA SER A 413 40.47 -19.87 25.86
C SER A 413 39.01 -20.20 25.60
N VAL A 414 38.34 -20.89 26.53
CA VAL A 414 36.92 -21.22 26.46
C VAL A 414 36.07 -19.96 26.56
N ILE A 415 36.40 -19.07 27.49
CA ILE A 415 35.73 -17.78 27.66
C ILE A 415 35.79 -16.97 26.36
N ARG A 416 36.98 -16.83 25.76
CA ARG A 416 37.14 -16.09 24.48
C ARG A 416 36.36 -16.71 23.32
N MET A 417 36.30 -18.04 23.29
CA MET A 417 35.54 -18.73 22.26
C MET A 417 34.03 -18.50 22.41
N LEU A 418 33.51 -18.66 23.60
CA LEU A 418 32.09 -18.37 23.91
C LEU A 418 31.75 -16.91 23.67
N GLU A 419 32.59 -15.96 24.10
CA GLU A 419 32.44 -14.55 23.81
C GLU A 419 32.32 -14.28 22.33
N SER A 420 33.21 -14.86 21.51
CA SER A 420 33.19 -14.70 20.05
C SER A 420 31.89 -15.26 19.43
N GLN A 421 31.40 -16.41 19.95
CA GLN A 421 30.15 -17.00 19.45
C GLN A 421 28.93 -16.19 19.88
N LEU A 422 28.91 -15.68 21.11
CA LEU A 422 27.83 -14.83 21.62
C LEU A 422 27.76 -13.50 20.84
N LEU A 423 28.90 -12.82 20.63
CA LEU A 423 28.94 -11.58 19.87
C LEU A 423 28.64 -11.76 18.37
N LYS A 424 28.95 -12.95 17.82
CA LYS A 424 28.54 -13.26 16.44
C LYS A 424 27.04 -13.45 16.31
N ALA A 425 26.40 -14.05 17.32
CA ALA A 425 24.95 -14.27 17.33
C ALA A 425 24.17 -13.02 17.74
N ILE A 426 24.70 -12.22 18.66
CA ILE A 426 24.07 -11.01 19.20
C ILE A 426 25.13 -9.88 19.25
N PRO A 427 25.35 -9.15 18.16
CA PRO A 427 26.44 -8.17 18.05
C PRO A 427 26.40 -7.02 19.06
N GLN A 428 25.21 -6.68 19.57
CA GLN A 428 24.99 -5.61 20.55
C GLN A 428 25.19 -6.04 22.01
N LEU A 429 25.54 -7.29 22.28
CA LEU A 429 25.68 -7.84 23.63
C LEU A 429 26.91 -7.27 24.32
N VAL A 430 26.76 -6.77 25.55
CA VAL A 430 27.89 -6.40 26.43
C VAL A 430 28.16 -7.57 27.35
N ILE A 431 29.39 -8.10 27.29
CA ILE A 431 29.77 -9.31 28.05
C ILE A 431 30.72 -8.93 29.18
N HIS A 432 30.24 -9.12 30.41
CA HIS A 432 31.09 -9.12 31.61
C HIS A 432 31.54 -10.54 31.90
N LYS A 433 32.80 -10.70 32.30
CA LYS A 433 33.43 -12.01 32.47
C LYS A 433 33.78 -12.27 33.92
N MET A 434 33.47 -13.47 34.38
CA MET A 434 33.86 -13.99 35.70
C MET A 434 34.57 -15.31 35.50
N HIS A 435 35.76 -15.44 36.06
CA HIS A 435 36.65 -16.58 35.85
C HIS A 435 36.56 -17.64 36.92
N SER A 436 35.68 -17.45 37.91
CA SER A 436 35.54 -18.39 39.04
C SER A 436 34.08 -18.50 39.49
N ILE A 437 33.61 -19.73 39.67
CA ILE A 437 32.29 -20.01 40.23
C ILE A 437 32.20 -19.49 41.68
N ARG A 438 33.31 -19.52 42.43
CA ARG A 438 33.35 -18.99 43.80
C ARG A 438 33.09 -17.49 43.85
N GLU A 439 33.57 -16.74 42.87
CA GLU A 439 33.29 -15.31 42.75
C GLU A 439 31.80 -15.09 42.49
N TYR A 440 31.20 -15.89 41.60
CA TYR A 440 29.76 -15.85 41.35
C TYR A 440 28.95 -16.17 42.61
N ASP A 441 29.32 -17.21 43.33
CA ASP A 441 28.63 -17.63 44.56
C ASP A 441 28.68 -16.55 45.65
N ALA A 442 29.78 -15.79 45.70
CA ALA A 442 29.96 -14.68 46.65
C ALA A 442 29.12 -13.43 46.31
N LEU A 443 28.57 -13.30 45.09
CA LEU A 443 27.68 -12.20 44.73
C LEU A 443 26.34 -12.30 45.48
N HIS A 444 25.85 -11.23 46.03
CA HIS A 444 24.49 -11.16 46.58
C HIS A 444 23.45 -11.05 45.46
N GLU A 445 23.70 -10.25 44.45
CA GLU A 445 22.85 -10.01 43.31
C GLU A 445 23.67 -9.88 42.02
N VAL A 446 23.09 -10.26 40.89
CA VAL A 446 23.66 -10.06 39.56
C VAL A 446 23.09 -8.77 38.99
N THR A 447 23.96 -7.89 38.49
CA THR A 447 23.60 -6.59 37.92
C THR A 447 23.29 -6.68 36.44
N GLU A 448 23.85 -7.67 35.76
CA GLU A 448 23.62 -7.95 34.34
C GLU A 448 22.20 -8.48 34.08
N ASP A 449 21.77 -8.44 32.85
CA ASP A 449 20.42 -8.86 32.47
C ASP A 449 20.27 -10.38 32.45
N PHE A 450 21.36 -11.11 32.12
CA PHE A 450 21.42 -12.57 32.01
C PHE A 450 22.73 -13.13 32.56
N VAL A 451 22.71 -14.40 32.93
CA VAL A 451 23.90 -15.18 33.27
C VAL A 451 24.06 -16.33 32.29
N VAL A 452 25.21 -16.46 31.67
CA VAL A 452 25.62 -17.60 30.86
C VAL A 452 26.80 -18.29 31.55
N SER A 453 26.74 -19.60 31.76
CA SER A 453 27.80 -20.36 32.42
C SER A 453 28.08 -21.66 31.68
N THR A 454 29.33 -22.13 31.75
CA THR A 454 29.70 -23.48 31.29
C THR A 454 29.40 -24.56 32.29
N GLU A 455 29.04 -24.18 33.51
CA GLU A 455 28.76 -25.08 34.64
C GLU A 455 27.37 -24.73 35.22
N LYS A 456 26.76 -25.68 35.88
CA LYS A 456 25.48 -25.49 36.54
C LYS A 456 25.65 -24.57 37.76
N LEU A 457 25.04 -23.38 37.66
CA LEU A 457 25.06 -22.40 38.75
C LEU A 457 23.73 -22.37 39.52
N ALA A 458 23.81 -21.90 40.78
CA ALA A 458 22.60 -21.55 41.51
C ALA A 458 21.94 -20.31 40.88
N VAL A 459 20.65 -20.42 40.58
CA VAL A 459 19.89 -19.29 40.03
C VAL A 459 19.69 -18.23 41.12
N LYS A 460 20.11 -17.00 40.86
CA LYS A 460 19.90 -15.83 41.71
C LYS A 460 18.70 -14.99 41.23
N ASN A 461 18.89 -13.71 41.11
CA ASN A 461 17.86 -12.74 40.69
C ASN A 461 17.75 -12.56 39.17
N LYS A 462 18.53 -13.31 38.34
CA LYS A 462 18.54 -13.18 36.88
C LYS A 462 18.43 -14.54 36.20
N PRO A 463 17.85 -14.59 34.98
CA PRO A 463 17.82 -15.79 34.15
C PRO A 463 19.24 -16.33 33.93
N THR A 464 19.44 -17.63 34.20
CA THR A 464 20.74 -18.28 34.08
C THR A 464 20.64 -19.43 33.08
N MET A 465 21.55 -19.47 32.12
CA MET A 465 21.63 -20.50 31.10
C MET A 465 22.97 -21.26 31.17
N GLU A 466 22.88 -22.58 31.08
CA GLU A 466 24.05 -23.44 30.98
C GLU A 466 24.39 -23.65 29.48
N PHE A 467 25.63 -23.35 29.14
CA PHE A 467 26.15 -23.47 27.77
C PHE A 467 27.23 -24.54 27.71
N SER A 468 27.28 -25.30 26.64
CA SER A 468 28.45 -26.11 26.34
C SER A 468 29.66 -25.21 26.09
N PRO A 469 30.90 -25.65 26.37
CA PRO A 469 32.11 -24.90 26.04
C PRO A 469 32.18 -24.46 24.54
N ILE A 470 31.50 -25.19 23.67
CA ILE A 470 31.18 -24.80 22.30
C ILE A 470 29.65 -24.65 22.23
N ALA A 471 29.17 -23.41 22.16
CA ALA A 471 27.74 -23.13 22.11
C ALA A 471 27.07 -23.76 20.88
N SER A 472 26.00 -24.49 21.10
CA SER A 472 25.17 -24.99 20.00
C SER A 472 24.30 -23.87 19.42
N THR A 473 23.91 -24.01 18.16
CA THR A 473 22.99 -23.07 17.49
C THR A 473 21.70 -22.89 18.30
N PHE A 474 21.18 -23.98 18.86
CA PHE A 474 20.00 -23.95 19.72
C PHE A 474 20.18 -23.10 20.98
N GLN A 475 21.34 -23.22 21.67
CA GLN A 475 21.62 -22.41 22.87
C GLN A 475 21.74 -20.91 22.52
N LEU A 476 22.39 -20.59 21.40
CA LEU A 476 22.51 -19.21 20.92
C LEU A 476 21.14 -18.63 20.53
N GLU A 477 20.28 -19.40 19.88
CA GLU A 477 18.91 -19.02 19.55
C GLU A 477 18.07 -18.80 20.81
N GLN A 478 18.19 -19.67 21.82
CA GLN A 478 17.50 -19.50 23.09
C GLN A 478 17.94 -18.23 23.84
N LEU A 479 19.23 -17.91 23.85
CA LEU A 479 19.71 -16.67 24.45
C LEU A 479 19.23 -15.46 23.66
N ASN A 480 19.31 -15.50 22.33
CA ASN A 480 18.81 -14.43 21.48
C ASN A 480 17.32 -14.17 21.72
N LYS A 481 16.54 -15.23 21.86
CA LYS A 481 15.13 -15.17 22.22
C LYS A 481 14.91 -14.51 23.58
N LEU A 482 15.64 -14.91 24.62
CA LEU A 482 15.57 -14.29 25.95
C LEU A 482 15.97 -12.82 25.93
N VAL A 483 17.01 -12.44 25.18
CA VAL A 483 17.44 -11.05 25.01
C VAL A 483 16.32 -10.21 24.40
N HIS A 484 15.61 -10.72 23.40
CA HIS A 484 14.49 -10.04 22.79
C HIS A 484 13.23 -10.05 23.66
N GLU A 485 12.96 -11.11 24.41
CA GLU A 485 11.82 -11.20 25.33
C GLU A 485 11.95 -10.26 26.54
N ASN A 486 13.14 -10.05 27.06
CA ASN A 486 13.38 -9.20 28.22
C ASN A 486 13.38 -7.69 27.88
N ARG A 487 13.47 -7.34 26.60
CA ARG A 487 13.53 -5.95 26.14
C ARG A 487 12.22 -5.19 26.24
N ASN A 488 11.08 -5.89 26.18
CA ASN A 488 9.79 -5.20 26.12
C ASN A 488 8.67 -6.04 26.73
N HIS A 489 7.73 -5.49 27.46
CA HIS A 489 6.32 -5.77 27.27
C HIS A 489 5.51 -6.45 28.39
N ILE A 490 6.07 -7.07 29.39
CA ILE A 490 5.25 -7.64 30.48
C ILE A 490 4.53 -6.54 31.28
N ASN A 491 5.05 -5.31 31.27
CA ASN A 491 4.47 -4.19 32.02
C ASN A 491 3.44 -3.36 31.24
N ALA A 492 3.47 -3.32 29.91
CA ALA A 492 2.62 -2.41 29.12
C ALA A 492 1.12 -2.78 29.22
N LEU A 493 0.76 -4.07 29.12
CA LEU A 493 -0.63 -4.50 29.29
C LEU A 493 -1.16 -4.17 30.69
N GLY A 494 -0.38 -4.45 31.74
CA GLY A 494 -0.78 -4.18 33.13
C GLY A 494 -0.84 -2.69 33.46
N LYS A 495 -0.06 -1.85 32.77
CA LYS A 495 -0.02 -0.40 33.01
C LYS A 495 -1.19 0.34 32.35
N PHE A 496 -1.48 0.03 31.10
CA PHE A 496 -2.40 0.82 30.27
C PHE A 496 -3.81 0.24 30.21
N PHE A 497 -3.97 -1.09 30.40
CA PHE A 497 -5.26 -1.75 30.39
C PHE A 497 -5.77 -1.96 31.82
N GLN A 498 -7.03 -1.62 32.05
CA GLN A 498 -7.65 -1.73 33.37
C GLN A 498 -9.06 -2.30 33.25
N PRO A 499 -9.53 -3.07 34.24
CA PRO A 499 -10.91 -3.60 34.26
C PRO A 499 -11.97 -2.50 34.13
N SER A 500 -11.69 -1.31 34.67
CA SER A 500 -12.59 -0.15 34.62
C SER A 500 -12.73 0.50 33.25
N PHE A 501 -11.90 0.10 32.27
CA PHE A 501 -11.90 0.56 30.88
C PHE A 501 -12.04 -0.63 29.92
N PHE A 502 -12.89 -1.60 30.30
CA PHE A 502 -13.25 -2.71 29.47
C PHE A 502 -14.77 -2.80 29.36
N SER A 503 -15.30 -2.87 28.16
CA SER A 503 -16.73 -3.03 27.94
C SER A 503 -17.01 -3.99 26.76
N ARG A 504 -18.19 -4.64 26.85
CA ARG A 504 -18.73 -5.47 25.80
C ARG A 504 -20.06 -4.87 25.36
N ILE A 505 -20.17 -4.49 24.09
CA ILE A 505 -21.33 -3.82 23.52
C ILE A 505 -22.10 -4.80 22.64
N GLU A 506 -23.31 -5.13 23.04
CA GLU A 506 -24.20 -6.07 22.32
C GLU A 506 -25.35 -5.34 21.59
N THR A 507 -25.52 -4.04 21.83
CA THR A 507 -26.55 -3.22 21.18
C THR A 507 -25.98 -2.49 19.98
N PRO A 508 -26.77 -2.29 18.91
CA PRO A 508 -26.34 -1.46 17.79
C PRO A 508 -25.97 -0.05 18.23
N MET A 509 -24.80 0.43 17.82
CA MET A 509 -24.28 1.75 18.16
C MET A 509 -23.51 2.30 16.95
N THR A 510 -23.56 3.63 16.76
CA THR A 510 -22.73 4.29 15.76
C THR A 510 -21.35 4.62 16.34
N GLN A 511 -20.36 4.78 15.46
CA GLN A 511 -18.99 5.19 15.83
C GLN A 511 -19.02 6.50 16.67
N HIS A 512 -19.78 7.51 16.26
CA HIS A 512 -19.89 8.78 16.98
C HIS A 512 -20.49 8.60 18.39
N GLN A 513 -21.52 7.75 18.54
CA GLN A 513 -22.09 7.45 19.86
C GLN A 513 -21.07 6.76 20.76
N LEU A 514 -20.28 5.83 20.19
CA LEU A 514 -19.21 5.15 20.90
C LEU A 514 -18.17 6.17 21.41
N PHE A 515 -17.66 7.04 20.54
CA PHE A 515 -16.65 8.03 20.92
C PHE A 515 -17.18 8.98 22.00
N ALA A 516 -18.43 9.44 21.89
CA ALA A 516 -19.04 10.31 22.90
C ALA A 516 -19.15 9.61 24.26
N GLN A 517 -19.62 8.35 24.29
CA GLN A 517 -19.76 7.59 25.52
C GLN A 517 -18.41 7.34 26.20
N LEU A 518 -17.44 6.77 25.46
CA LEU A 518 -16.15 6.42 26.04
C LEU A 518 -15.35 7.64 26.49
N SER A 519 -15.39 8.72 25.71
CA SER A 519 -14.72 9.98 26.08
C SER A 519 -15.33 10.60 27.33
N ALA A 520 -16.66 10.59 27.47
CA ALA A 520 -17.34 11.10 28.67
C ALA A 520 -16.99 10.28 29.91
N GLU A 521 -16.87 8.96 29.80
CA GLU A 521 -16.44 8.08 30.90
C GLU A 521 -14.99 8.36 31.33
N LEU A 522 -14.08 8.55 30.37
CA LEU A 522 -12.69 8.89 30.63
C LEU A 522 -12.55 10.31 31.23
N GLU A 523 -13.35 11.27 30.77
CA GLU A 523 -13.37 12.64 31.32
C GLU A 523 -13.91 12.64 32.77
N ALA A 524 -15.00 11.93 33.03
CA ALA A 524 -15.58 11.83 34.36
C ALA A 524 -14.60 11.21 35.38
N LYS A 525 -13.70 10.35 34.94
CA LYS A 525 -12.64 9.75 35.77
C LYS A 525 -11.35 10.62 35.81
N GLY A 526 -11.35 11.77 35.14
CA GLY A 526 -10.22 12.70 35.11
C GLY A 526 -9.03 12.27 34.28
N ILE A 527 -9.19 11.23 33.44
CA ILE A 527 -8.14 10.66 32.57
C ILE A 527 -7.83 11.60 31.41
N VAL A 528 -8.87 12.20 30.80
CA VAL A 528 -8.75 13.07 29.65
C VAL A 528 -9.35 14.47 29.91
N PRO A 529 -8.94 15.49 29.17
CA PRO A 529 -9.58 16.81 29.20
C PRO A 529 -10.86 16.84 28.34
N SER A 530 -11.70 17.90 28.51
CA SER A 530 -12.98 18.05 27.78
C SER A 530 -12.83 18.14 26.25
N HIS A 531 -11.69 18.57 25.74
CA HIS A 531 -11.43 18.64 24.30
C HIS A 531 -10.97 17.31 23.69
N PHE A 532 -10.84 16.24 24.48
CA PHE A 532 -10.42 14.92 23.99
C PHE A 532 -11.41 14.36 22.96
N HIS A 533 -12.73 14.38 23.25
CA HIS A 533 -13.73 13.86 22.34
C HIS A 533 -13.75 14.59 20.98
N PRO A 534 -13.79 15.93 20.88
CA PRO A 534 -13.64 16.63 19.62
C PRO A 534 -12.36 16.25 18.87
N SER A 535 -11.24 16.10 19.58
CA SER A 535 -9.95 15.73 18.98
C SER A 535 -9.93 14.31 18.41
N VAL A 536 -10.63 13.36 19.05
CA VAL A 536 -10.79 11.98 18.50
C VAL A 536 -11.62 12.01 17.21
N ILE A 537 -12.70 12.78 17.16
CA ILE A 537 -13.51 12.95 15.95
C ILE A 537 -12.70 13.59 14.83
N GLU A 538 -11.99 14.67 15.15
CA GLU A 538 -11.12 15.35 14.19
C GLU A 538 -10.09 14.38 13.59
N ARG A 539 -9.41 13.60 14.45
CA ARG A 539 -8.44 12.59 14.01
C ARG A 539 -9.05 11.52 13.10
N GLU A 540 -10.22 11.00 13.44
CA GLU A 540 -10.91 10.00 12.64
C GLU A 540 -11.41 10.54 11.29
N ASN A 541 -11.83 11.81 11.25
CA ASN A 541 -12.28 12.47 10.00
C ASN A 541 -11.14 12.71 9.00
N ILE A 542 -9.89 12.78 9.45
CA ILE A 542 -8.73 12.93 8.58
C ILE A 542 -8.49 11.63 7.81
N THR A 543 -8.43 10.51 8.52
CA THR A 543 -8.30 9.17 7.96
C THR A 543 -8.72 8.14 8.99
N SER A 544 -9.34 7.07 8.54
CA SER A 544 -9.85 6.03 9.43
C SER A 544 -8.75 5.40 10.28
N THR A 545 -9.02 5.28 11.59
CA THR A 545 -8.13 4.58 12.55
C THR A 545 -8.28 3.06 12.54
N MET A 546 -8.97 2.51 11.56
CA MET A 546 -9.10 1.07 11.38
C MET A 546 -7.81 0.46 10.85
N LEU A 547 -7.19 -0.44 11.61
CA LEU A 547 -5.95 -1.13 11.20
C LEU A 547 -6.21 -2.27 10.20
N GLY A 548 -7.37 -2.90 10.28
CA GLY A 548 -7.73 -4.07 9.49
C GLY A 548 -8.22 -5.24 10.36
N GLU A 549 -8.70 -6.32 9.72
CA GLU A 549 -9.23 -7.53 10.39
C GLU A 549 -10.27 -7.22 11.48
N GLY A 550 -10.98 -6.08 11.39
CA GLY A 550 -11.99 -5.67 12.36
C GLY A 550 -11.45 -5.03 13.64
N ILE A 551 -10.19 -4.61 13.67
CA ILE A 551 -9.57 -3.88 14.79
C ILE A 551 -9.45 -2.40 14.45
N ALA A 552 -9.90 -1.53 15.36
CA ALA A 552 -9.73 -0.08 15.27
C ALA A 552 -9.03 0.48 16.51
N ILE A 553 -8.20 1.52 16.31
CA ILE A 553 -7.46 2.20 17.37
C ILE A 553 -7.76 3.71 17.35
N PRO A 554 -8.96 4.14 17.70
CA PRO A 554 -9.26 5.57 17.78
C PRO A 554 -8.43 6.24 18.89
N HIS A 555 -7.98 7.46 18.62
CA HIS A 555 -7.18 8.27 19.55
C HIS A 555 -7.33 9.75 19.21
N SER A 556 -6.91 10.62 20.12
CA SER A 556 -6.92 12.06 19.89
C SER A 556 -5.82 12.50 18.91
N LEU A 557 -6.03 13.63 18.26
CA LEU A 557 -4.97 14.29 17.50
C LEU A 557 -3.93 14.86 18.50
N GLY A 558 -2.82 14.15 18.68
CA GLY A 558 -1.78 14.45 19.67
C GLY A 558 -2.04 13.84 21.06
N LEU A 559 -1.06 13.98 21.93
CA LEU A 559 -1.01 13.35 23.26
C LEU A 559 -1.62 14.29 24.32
N CYS A 560 -2.93 14.38 24.39
CA CYS A 560 -3.63 15.30 25.26
C CYS A 560 -4.18 14.68 26.57
N ALA A 561 -4.01 13.39 26.79
CA ALA A 561 -4.48 12.75 28.01
C ALA A 561 -3.68 13.21 29.24
N LYS A 562 -4.35 13.30 30.39
CA LYS A 562 -3.73 13.59 31.69
C LYS A 562 -3.08 12.36 32.33
N GLN A 563 -3.66 11.19 32.05
CA GLN A 563 -3.15 9.88 32.46
C GLN A 563 -3.34 8.91 31.29
N SER A 564 -2.42 7.98 31.15
CA SER A 564 -2.49 6.99 30.08
C SER A 564 -3.46 5.87 30.40
N ALA A 565 -4.36 5.58 29.49
CA ALA A 565 -5.30 4.46 29.55
C ALA A 565 -5.69 3.98 28.15
N VAL A 566 -5.99 2.70 28.03
CA VAL A 566 -6.59 2.11 26.82
C VAL A 566 -7.97 1.59 27.17
N TYR A 567 -9.01 2.18 26.56
CA TYR A 567 -10.37 1.69 26.70
C TYR A 567 -10.62 0.60 25.67
N THR A 568 -10.83 -0.63 26.11
CA THR A 568 -11.08 -1.80 25.28
C THR A 568 -12.58 -2.05 25.12
N VAL A 569 -13.03 -2.15 23.88
CA VAL A 569 -14.41 -2.46 23.54
C VAL A 569 -14.46 -3.71 22.67
N LEU A 570 -15.29 -4.67 23.05
CA LEU A 570 -15.64 -5.84 22.25
C LEU A 570 -17.09 -5.66 21.73
N ALA A 571 -17.27 -5.62 20.42
CA ALA A 571 -18.54 -5.42 19.76
C ALA A 571 -18.85 -6.59 18.80
N PRO A 572 -19.50 -7.68 19.27
CA PRO A 572 -19.73 -8.87 18.45
C PRO A 572 -20.58 -8.63 17.20
N GLN A 573 -21.45 -7.63 17.21
CA GLN A 573 -22.26 -7.26 16.04
C GLN A 573 -21.53 -6.34 15.07
N GLY A 574 -20.34 -5.83 15.48
CA GLY A 574 -19.56 -4.87 14.75
C GLY A 574 -20.17 -3.47 14.71
N ILE A 575 -19.35 -2.46 14.85
CA ILE A 575 -19.71 -1.03 14.71
C ILE A 575 -19.30 -0.60 13.31
N GLU A 576 -20.19 0.08 12.60
CA GLU A 576 -19.88 0.62 11.28
C GLU A 576 -18.78 1.69 11.39
N TRP A 577 -17.70 1.52 10.59
CA TRP A 577 -16.48 2.34 10.67
C TRP A 577 -16.17 3.09 9.38
N GLY A 578 -17.19 3.36 8.57
CA GLY A 578 -17.08 3.99 7.25
C GLY A 578 -16.70 2.99 6.14
N GLU A 579 -16.91 3.39 4.89
CA GLU A 579 -16.57 2.61 3.68
C GLU A 579 -17.12 1.16 3.68
N GLY A 580 -18.22 0.91 4.38
CA GLY A 580 -18.80 -0.43 4.51
C GLY A 580 -17.99 -1.39 5.40
N LYS A 581 -16.94 -0.91 6.08
CA LYS A 581 -16.14 -1.68 7.03
C LYS A 581 -16.78 -1.71 8.42
N ARG A 582 -16.49 -2.75 9.22
CA ARG A 582 -16.95 -2.87 10.60
C ARG A 582 -15.81 -3.15 11.55
N ALA A 583 -15.76 -2.43 12.69
CA ALA A 583 -14.87 -2.69 13.79
C ALA A 583 -15.54 -3.57 14.84
N TYR A 584 -14.87 -4.64 15.24
CA TYR A 584 -15.35 -5.61 16.23
C TYR A 584 -14.57 -5.51 17.55
N VAL A 585 -13.31 -5.11 17.48
CA VAL A 585 -12.43 -4.86 18.63
C VAL A 585 -11.90 -3.45 18.51
N ILE A 586 -12.21 -2.62 19.51
CA ILE A 586 -11.83 -1.21 19.49
C ILE A 586 -10.97 -0.90 20.72
N PHE A 587 -9.85 -0.23 20.49
CA PHE A 587 -8.94 0.25 21.54
C PHE A 587 -8.86 1.77 21.48
N LEU A 588 -9.66 2.47 22.30
CA LEU A 588 -9.57 3.93 22.39
C LEU A 588 -8.36 4.31 23.23
N PHE A 589 -7.40 4.98 22.61
CA PHE A 589 -6.17 5.43 23.23
C PHE A 589 -6.31 6.82 23.87
N ALA A 590 -6.01 6.88 25.13
CA ALA A 590 -5.77 8.09 25.88
C ALA A 590 -4.35 8.02 26.43
N ILE A 591 -3.38 8.64 25.77
CA ILE A 591 -1.96 8.53 26.14
C ILE A 591 -1.43 9.90 26.58
N ASN A 592 -0.73 9.89 27.72
CA ASN A 592 0.00 11.03 28.26
C ASN A 592 1.38 11.13 27.59
N LYS A 593 1.89 12.36 27.44
CA LYS A 593 3.21 12.62 26.85
C LYS A 593 4.35 11.87 27.55
N ASP A 594 4.28 11.76 28.87
CA ASP A 594 5.35 11.15 29.68
C ASP A 594 5.41 9.61 29.54
N ASP A 595 4.27 8.96 29.21
CA ASP A 595 4.17 7.51 29.04
C ASP A 595 4.34 7.06 27.58
N TYR A 596 4.61 7.98 26.69
CA TYR A 596 4.48 7.74 25.27
C TYR A 596 5.42 6.67 24.73
N GLU A 597 6.70 6.68 25.15
CA GLU A 597 7.67 5.64 24.72
C GLU A 597 7.24 4.22 25.12
N GLU A 598 6.68 4.05 26.33
CA GLU A 598 6.18 2.76 26.76
C GLU A 598 4.89 2.36 26.03
N ALA A 599 4.02 3.34 25.74
CA ALA A 599 2.79 3.10 24.99
C ALA A 599 3.05 2.65 23.55
N MET A 600 4.24 2.93 23.01
CA MET A 600 4.64 2.46 21.68
C MET A 600 4.65 0.94 21.55
N GLY A 601 5.02 0.25 22.61
CA GLY A 601 4.95 -1.21 22.64
C GLY A 601 3.53 -1.77 22.43
N LEU A 602 2.48 -0.96 22.64
CA LEU A 602 1.10 -1.37 22.40
C LEU A 602 0.77 -1.49 20.91
N TYR A 603 1.39 -0.69 20.07
CA TYR A 603 1.19 -0.82 18.62
C TYR A 603 1.68 -2.18 18.10
N ASP A 604 2.79 -2.68 18.63
CA ASP A 604 3.28 -4.01 18.29
C ASP A 604 2.29 -5.11 18.74
N LEU A 605 1.63 -4.93 19.90
CA LEU A 605 0.56 -5.81 20.35
C LEU A 605 -0.58 -5.85 19.34
N PHE A 606 -1.06 -4.69 18.87
CA PHE A 606 -2.20 -4.65 17.94
C PHE A 606 -1.85 -5.22 16.57
N VAL A 607 -0.65 -4.94 16.08
CA VAL A 607 -0.13 -5.57 14.84
C VAL A 607 -0.09 -7.09 15.01
N THR A 608 0.31 -7.56 16.19
CA THR A 608 0.33 -9.00 16.51
C THR A 608 -1.07 -9.60 16.56
N LEU A 609 -2.02 -8.95 17.25
CA LEU A 609 -3.42 -9.39 17.31
C LEU A 609 -4.08 -9.43 15.92
N MET A 610 -3.74 -8.50 15.07
CA MET A 610 -4.19 -8.47 13.69
C MET A 610 -3.60 -9.63 12.86
N LYS A 611 -2.28 -9.86 12.95
CA LYS A 611 -1.60 -10.97 12.25
C LYS A 611 -2.10 -12.33 12.66
N SER A 612 -2.37 -12.53 13.96
CA SER A 612 -2.89 -13.79 14.51
C SER A 612 -4.38 -14.00 14.23
N LYS A 613 -5.06 -13.05 13.58
CA LYS A 613 -6.52 -13.07 13.39
C LYS A 613 -7.29 -13.31 14.69
N ALA A 614 -6.82 -12.65 15.76
CA ALA A 614 -7.28 -12.89 17.13
C ALA A 614 -8.72 -12.40 17.39
N VAL A 615 -9.33 -11.64 16.48
CA VAL A 615 -10.66 -11.04 16.69
C VAL A 615 -11.71 -12.06 17.12
N ASP A 616 -11.80 -13.20 16.44
CA ASP A 616 -12.78 -14.25 16.78
C ASP A 616 -12.56 -14.86 18.19
N GLN A 617 -11.32 -14.88 18.67
CA GLN A 617 -10.99 -15.36 20.01
C GLN A 617 -11.30 -14.28 21.04
N LEU A 618 -10.94 -13.02 20.77
CA LEU A 618 -11.21 -11.88 21.65
C LEU A 618 -12.71 -11.65 21.83
N LEU A 619 -13.52 -11.83 20.78
CA LEU A 619 -14.98 -11.69 20.86
C LEU A 619 -15.67 -12.73 21.75
N LYS A 620 -15.00 -13.84 22.09
CA LYS A 620 -15.49 -14.85 23.07
C LYS A 620 -15.20 -14.45 24.51
N CYS A 621 -14.44 -13.37 24.74
CA CYS A 621 -14.14 -12.92 26.08
C CYS A 621 -15.33 -12.16 26.67
N HIS A 622 -15.72 -12.54 27.89
CA HIS A 622 -16.81 -11.91 28.65
C HIS A 622 -16.31 -11.13 29.88
N SER A 623 -15.01 -11.26 30.22
CA SER A 623 -14.39 -10.52 31.32
C SER A 623 -13.04 -9.96 30.88
N PHE A 624 -12.57 -8.96 31.64
CA PHE A 624 -11.25 -8.36 31.42
C PHE A 624 -10.12 -9.37 31.63
N GLU A 625 -10.22 -10.25 32.64
CA GLU A 625 -9.21 -11.27 32.92
C GLU A 625 -9.11 -12.27 31.75
N HIS A 626 -10.25 -12.66 31.18
CA HIS A 626 -10.25 -13.54 30.00
C HIS A 626 -9.65 -12.83 28.77
N PHE A 627 -9.99 -11.55 28.56
CA PHE A 627 -9.40 -10.74 27.50
C PHE A 627 -7.87 -10.66 27.63
N THR A 628 -7.36 -10.32 28.81
CA THR A 628 -5.92 -10.20 29.04
C THR A 628 -5.19 -11.53 28.88
N HIS A 629 -5.81 -12.65 29.26
CA HIS A 629 -5.27 -13.98 29.04
C HIS A 629 -5.14 -14.30 27.54
N VAL A 630 -6.21 -14.12 26.78
CA VAL A 630 -6.22 -14.36 25.32
C VAL A 630 -5.25 -13.43 24.60
N ALA A 631 -5.20 -12.14 24.96
CA ALA A 631 -4.28 -11.18 24.39
C ALA A 631 -2.81 -11.58 24.61
N ASN A 632 -2.48 -12.05 25.82
CA ASN A 632 -1.15 -12.57 26.15
C ASN A 632 -0.82 -13.87 25.40
N GLU A 633 -1.78 -14.79 25.25
CA GLU A 633 -1.56 -16.03 24.49
C GLU A 633 -1.29 -15.74 23.00
N CYS A 634 -2.09 -14.85 22.38
CA CYS A 634 -1.88 -14.42 21.00
C CYS A 634 -0.52 -13.73 20.82
N TRP A 635 -0.14 -12.88 21.79
CA TRP A 635 1.15 -12.22 21.81
C TRP A 635 2.32 -13.22 21.85
N ASN A 636 2.21 -14.23 22.72
CA ASN A 636 3.27 -15.22 22.88
C ASN A 636 3.31 -16.27 21.76
N SER A 637 2.18 -16.55 21.09
CA SER A 637 2.12 -17.53 20.01
C SER A 637 2.72 -17.03 18.71
N CYS A 638 2.52 -15.76 18.37
CA CYS A 638 3.13 -15.17 17.16
C CYS A 638 4.67 -15.06 17.24
N LYS A 639 5.23 -15.10 18.46
CA LYS A 639 6.69 -15.15 18.64
C LYS A 639 7.33 -16.50 18.31
N LYS A 640 6.52 -17.54 18.10
CA LYS A 640 7.02 -18.88 17.72
C LYS A 640 7.23 -19.06 16.22
N ASP A 641 6.68 -18.17 15.40
CA ASP A 641 6.71 -18.26 13.94
C ASP A 641 7.69 -17.26 13.27
N TRP A 642 8.58 -16.65 14.07
CA TRP A 642 9.66 -15.74 13.57
C TRP A 642 11.03 -16.36 13.76
#